data_9786d99a4d4297a625161c0129a54543
#
_entry.id   9786d99a4d4297a625161c0129a54543
#
_cell.length_a   1.000
_cell.length_b   1.000
_cell.length_c   1.000
_cell.angle_alpha   90.00
_cell.angle_beta   90.00
_cell.angle_gamma   90.00
#
_symmetry.space_group_name_H-M   'P 1'
#
loop_
_entity.id
_entity.type
_entity.pdbx_description
1 polymer ?
#
loop_
_entity_poly.entity_id
_entity_poly.type
_entity_poly.pdbx_seq_one_letter_code
_entity_poly.pdbx_strand_id
1 'polypeptide(L)'
;MMTARKAFLIAAPTSGSGKTTVARGLMALLSEKGYKVQPFKCGPDYIDTKFHEAVCGRPSINLDTFMADPEHIRELFWHYGEDADVCIVEGMMGLFDGYDREKGSSYEIARVLDIPVVLVVDAKSAAYSMAALLSGFIYFRKDIRFAGVIYNKVGSERHFQMLRQVCDDLDIACLGYLPKDASLEQGSRYLGLDYSEMPENYRLMKQMEEHINLQELFNKVSVSPPELGGARGGLRSSSARLLPSGRKNSHMSALVQTTPPKGTPPNLGGEKVTLVAKNAESFSFLYQETLDRFALKRFFDPEKDVPDLSNIDLLYLPGGYPEKHLVSLVQNEACRKAIKDYAEQGGRIIAECGGMMYLCERIVTDDGDYPMCGVLPYSITARKADRKLSLGYRHFELEGKEYRGHEFHYTQFLGKPQSVCQVYNAKGEPVSTPVFRYKNVLASYTHLYMPPKLGGDRGLKKGIPDAGSDPHPPNLGGLLHPIMFAGTGSDVGKSIVAAAFCRIFKQDGYHPAPFKAQNMALNSYATPDGLEIGRAQAVQAEAAGIPCHTDMNPLLLKPQSDHTSQVILNGRPLGNKDAYDYWRRQPSPLKLGGVRGGLNKHIDYRKEVCSAFDRLATRYNPIVMEGAGSIAEINLKDRDLVNMSMARHAKADVILVGDIDRGGVFASVYGSIALQSPEDRKLIKGIIINKFRGDMRLFEEGRKMLEDLCGVPVLGVIPYYKDIHIEEEDSVALAQKSFEVQQGKVNVAVIMLQHLSNYTDFDALEQDPRIHLFYTNNVDDIHKADIIILPGTKSTLHDLYELRRNGCAQAIIQAHRNGTSVLGICGGYQLMGIEVCDPNHVEGDIERLPGLGLLPVTTTMSGEKITRQASFSFASDKHGLTRNMRGYEIHMGQTQPFGSALPSPLLHLSDGRQDGYIVDNKCMGTYVHGILDNASFVDFLLQPFAEKLSQTNASFDYQAFKEKQYDKLADHVRQHVDIERIYQILTHD
;
A
#
# COMPACT_ATOMS: atom_id res chain seq x y z
N MET A 1 12.50 -43.83 17.54
CA MET A 1 13.02 -42.45 17.60
C MET A 1 12.22 -41.62 16.58
N MET A 2 11.32 -40.77 17.01
CA MET A 2 10.68 -39.83 16.09
C MET A 2 11.77 -38.87 15.59
N THR A 3 11.98 -38.85 14.28
CA THR A 3 12.92 -37.91 13.64
C THR A 3 12.45 -36.50 13.90
N ALA A 4 13.36 -35.57 14.20
CA ALA A 4 13.03 -34.17 14.35
C ALA A 4 12.35 -33.65 13.07
N ARG A 5 11.14 -33.10 13.23
CA ARG A 5 10.33 -32.59 12.12
C ARG A 5 10.79 -31.19 11.75
N LYS A 6 10.70 -30.83 10.46
CA LYS A 6 10.97 -29.47 10.01
C LYS A 6 9.68 -28.66 10.07
N ALA A 7 9.68 -27.57 10.78
CA ALA A 7 8.51 -26.70 10.90
C ALA A 7 8.93 -25.24 11.07
N PHE A 8 8.20 -24.31 10.41
CA PHE A 8 8.44 -22.88 10.54
C PHE A 8 7.21 -22.06 10.14
N LEU A 9 7.18 -20.83 10.63
CA LEU A 9 6.15 -19.86 10.30
C LEU A 9 6.74 -18.78 9.38
N ILE A 10 6.06 -18.48 8.27
CA ILE A 10 6.41 -17.40 7.36
C ILE A 10 5.64 -16.15 7.76
N ALA A 11 6.33 -15.13 8.24
CA ALA A 11 5.75 -13.86 8.64
C ALA A 11 6.40 -12.69 7.87
N ALA A 12 5.86 -11.50 8.06
CA ALA A 12 6.43 -10.28 7.48
C ALA A 12 6.23 -9.10 8.42
N PRO A 13 6.98 -8.02 8.25
CA PRO A 13 6.73 -6.76 8.97
C PRO A 13 5.35 -6.18 8.72
N THR A 14 4.84 -6.33 7.49
CA THR A 14 3.59 -5.68 7.04
C THR A 14 2.80 -6.56 6.10
N SER A 15 1.51 -6.24 5.92
CA SER A 15 0.72 -6.79 4.81
C SER A 15 1.32 -6.35 3.46
N GLY A 16 1.16 -7.18 2.41
CA GLY A 16 1.68 -6.89 1.07
C GLY A 16 3.18 -7.11 0.87
N SER A 17 3.93 -7.54 1.90
CA SER A 17 5.36 -7.87 1.78
C SER A 17 5.67 -9.12 0.94
N GLY A 18 4.65 -9.90 0.54
CA GLY A 18 4.80 -11.08 -0.30
C GLY A 18 4.87 -12.41 0.47
N LYS A 19 4.31 -12.48 1.69
CA LYS A 19 4.22 -13.73 2.48
C LYS A 19 3.61 -14.87 1.67
N THR A 20 2.45 -14.65 1.08
CA THR A 20 1.72 -15.65 0.30
C THR A 20 2.52 -16.12 -0.92
N THR A 21 3.20 -15.21 -1.62
CA THR A 21 4.08 -15.56 -2.75
C THR A 21 5.23 -16.44 -2.28
N VAL A 22 5.92 -16.08 -1.19
CA VAL A 22 7.03 -16.87 -0.64
C VAL A 22 6.54 -18.21 -0.11
N ALA A 23 5.41 -18.27 0.60
CA ALA A 23 4.83 -19.49 1.14
C ALA A 23 4.48 -20.46 0.00
N ARG A 24 3.75 -20.01 -1.02
CA ARG A 24 3.40 -20.80 -2.21
C ARG A 24 4.63 -21.33 -2.94
N GLY A 25 5.62 -20.45 -3.16
CA GLY A 25 6.85 -20.83 -3.86
C GLY A 25 7.67 -21.87 -3.11
N LEU A 26 7.80 -21.75 -1.78
CA LEU A 26 8.48 -22.75 -0.95
C LEU A 26 7.70 -24.06 -0.88
N MET A 27 6.39 -24.01 -0.74
CA MET A 27 5.50 -25.19 -0.76
C MET A 27 5.63 -25.93 -2.09
N ALA A 28 5.58 -25.20 -3.22
CA ALA A 28 5.74 -25.79 -4.56
C ALA A 28 7.10 -26.43 -4.74
N LEU A 29 8.18 -25.73 -4.40
CA LEU A 29 9.55 -26.23 -4.52
C LEU A 29 9.79 -27.49 -3.67
N LEU A 30 9.29 -27.50 -2.44
CA LEU A 30 9.48 -28.64 -1.56
C LEU A 30 8.64 -29.84 -1.98
N SER A 31 7.41 -29.62 -2.45
CA SER A 31 6.56 -30.68 -3.01
C SER A 31 7.18 -31.28 -4.26
N GLU A 32 7.72 -30.48 -5.18
CA GLU A 32 8.43 -30.95 -6.39
C GLU A 32 9.69 -31.76 -6.04
N LYS A 33 10.40 -31.38 -4.96
CA LYS A 33 11.55 -32.14 -4.44
C LYS A 33 11.16 -33.42 -3.69
N GLY A 34 9.87 -33.75 -3.65
CA GLY A 34 9.35 -35.01 -3.07
C GLY A 34 9.12 -34.97 -1.56
N TYR A 35 9.20 -33.80 -0.91
CA TYR A 35 8.82 -33.69 0.51
C TYR A 35 7.30 -33.69 0.67
N LYS A 36 6.80 -34.36 1.69
CA LYS A 36 5.41 -34.24 2.13
C LYS A 36 5.23 -32.94 2.90
N VAL A 37 4.69 -31.92 2.26
CA VAL A 37 4.47 -30.61 2.86
C VAL A 37 3.06 -30.50 3.43
N GLN A 38 2.93 -30.21 4.73
CA GLN A 38 1.66 -29.86 5.35
C GLN A 38 1.55 -28.36 5.51
N PRO A 39 0.61 -27.73 4.78
CA PRO A 39 0.36 -26.29 4.90
C PRO A 39 -0.59 -25.96 6.05
N PHE A 40 -0.33 -24.82 6.69
CA PHE A 40 -1.19 -24.19 7.69
C PHE A 40 -1.31 -22.70 7.40
N LYS A 41 -2.42 -22.09 7.85
CA LYS A 41 -2.67 -20.65 7.71
C LYS A 41 -3.03 -20.01 9.05
N CYS A 42 -2.36 -18.92 9.44
CA CYS A 42 -2.80 -18.12 10.58
C CYS A 42 -4.10 -17.37 10.24
N GLY A 43 -5.03 -17.38 11.20
CA GLY A 43 -6.28 -16.63 11.11
C GLY A 43 -7.34 -17.25 10.19
N PRO A 44 -8.50 -16.60 10.05
CA PRO A 44 -9.68 -17.12 9.38
C PRO A 44 -9.67 -16.82 7.86
N ASP A 45 -8.69 -17.35 7.14
CA ASP A 45 -8.53 -17.12 5.71
C ASP A 45 -8.96 -18.37 4.90
N TYR A 46 -9.88 -18.20 3.95
CA TYR A 46 -10.36 -19.26 3.08
C TYR A 46 -9.75 -19.23 1.67
N ILE A 47 -9.06 -18.17 1.32
CA ILE A 47 -8.53 -17.96 -0.03
C ILE A 47 -7.12 -18.54 -0.13
N ASP A 48 -6.22 -18.14 0.77
CA ASP A 48 -4.84 -18.62 0.76
C ASP A 48 -4.77 -20.14 0.98
N THR A 49 -5.69 -20.69 1.79
CA THR A 49 -5.78 -22.15 2.04
C THR A 49 -6.03 -22.95 0.78
N LYS A 50 -6.81 -22.45 -0.19
CA LYS A 50 -7.05 -23.13 -1.48
C LYS A 50 -5.80 -23.15 -2.36
N PHE A 51 -5.01 -22.06 -2.35
CA PHE A 51 -3.72 -22.03 -3.05
C PHE A 51 -2.73 -23.03 -2.45
N HIS A 52 -2.70 -23.14 -1.13
CA HIS A 52 -1.86 -24.11 -0.45
C HIS A 52 -2.24 -25.54 -0.82
N GLU A 53 -3.54 -25.87 -0.80
CA GLU A 53 -4.06 -27.19 -1.17
C GLU A 53 -3.71 -27.54 -2.63
N ALA A 54 -3.89 -26.59 -3.56
CA ALA A 54 -3.57 -26.79 -4.97
C ALA A 54 -2.08 -27.11 -5.20
N VAL A 55 -1.18 -26.54 -4.40
CA VAL A 55 0.27 -26.70 -4.53
C VAL A 55 0.78 -27.95 -3.79
N CYS A 56 0.26 -28.23 -2.59
CA CYS A 56 0.74 -29.34 -1.74
C CYS A 56 -0.02 -30.64 -1.95
N GLY A 57 -1.20 -30.60 -2.59
CA GLY A 57 -2.12 -31.75 -2.68
C GLY A 57 -2.69 -32.17 -1.32
N ARG A 58 -2.60 -31.31 -0.30
CA ARG A 58 -3.07 -31.53 1.08
C ARG A 58 -3.87 -30.33 1.56
N PRO A 59 -4.97 -30.53 2.33
CA PRO A 59 -5.75 -29.43 2.86
C PRO A 59 -4.91 -28.53 3.77
N SER A 60 -5.07 -27.23 3.65
CA SER A 60 -4.45 -26.25 4.56
C SER A 60 -5.35 -26.02 5.77
N ILE A 61 -4.77 -26.03 6.96
CA ILE A 61 -5.50 -25.96 8.23
C ILE A 61 -5.35 -24.55 8.83
N ASN A 62 -6.46 -23.96 9.25
CA ASN A 62 -6.45 -22.65 9.90
C ASN A 62 -6.05 -22.77 11.38
N LEU A 63 -5.14 -21.91 11.80
CA LEU A 63 -4.68 -21.78 13.19
C LEU A 63 -5.02 -20.40 13.71
N ASP A 64 -5.95 -20.33 14.68
CA ASP A 64 -6.48 -19.06 15.15
C ASP A 64 -6.76 -19.08 16.66
N THR A 65 -6.03 -18.23 17.41
CA THR A 65 -6.11 -18.18 18.87
C THR A 65 -7.31 -17.42 19.42
N PHE A 66 -8.10 -16.74 18.56
CA PHE A 66 -9.42 -16.24 18.95
C PHE A 66 -10.50 -17.31 18.92
N MET A 67 -10.47 -18.14 17.87
CA MET A 67 -11.47 -19.19 17.64
C MET A 67 -11.20 -20.46 18.44
N ALA A 68 -9.93 -20.77 18.72
CA ALA A 68 -9.48 -21.96 19.43
C ALA A 68 -8.52 -21.63 20.59
N ASP A 69 -8.49 -22.45 21.63
CA ASP A 69 -7.48 -22.31 22.68
C ASP A 69 -6.10 -22.82 22.23
N PRO A 70 -5.01 -22.41 22.93
CA PRO A 70 -3.64 -22.78 22.57
C PRO A 70 -3.38 -24.30 22.56
N GLU A 71 -4.10 -25.07 23.36
CA GLU A 71 -3.95 -26.53 23.43
C GLU A 71 -4.52 -27.18 22.17
N HIS A 72 -5.69 -26.74 21.75
CA HIS A 72 -6.32 -27.20 20.51
C HIS A 72 -5.47 -26.81 19.28
N ILE A 73 -4.87 -25.60 19.25
CA ILE A 73 -3.94 -25.20 18.17
C ILE A 73 -2.77 -26.18 18.06
N ARG A 74 -2.18 -26.60 19.21
CA ARG A 74 -1.11 -27.60 19.20
C ARG A 74 -1.61 -28.97 18.70
N GLU A 75 -2.78 -29.40 19.17
CA GLU A 75 -3.41 -30.66 18.72
C GLU A 75 -3.60 -30.69 17.21
N LEU A 76 -4.17 -29.62 16.61
CA LEU A 76 -4.33 -29.48 15.17
C LEU A 76 -2.99 -29.57 14.43
N PHE A 77 -2.01 -28.80 14.87
CA PHE A 77 -0.70 -28.76 14.22
C PHE A 77 -0.01 -30.14 14.22
N TRP A 78 -0.06 -30.84 15.35
CA TRP A 78 0.56 -32.16 15.44
C TRP A 78 -0.24 -33.25 14.73
N HIS A 79 -1.57 -33.20 14.77
CA HIS A 79 -2.45 -34.16 14.11
C HIS A 79 -2.29 -34.12 12.59
N TYR A 80 -2.49 -32.97 11.97
CA TYR A 80 -2.39 -32.85 10.51
C TYR A 80 -0.95 -32.92 10.00
N GLY A 81 0.02 -32.56 10.80
CA GLY A 81 1.43 -32.67 10.48
C GLY A 81 2.04 -34.06 10.76
N GLU A 82 1.29 -35.07 11.24
CA GLU A 82 1.85 -36.35 11.75
C GLU A 82 2.72 -37.08 10.74
N ASP A 83 2.30 -37.14 9.49
CA ASP A 83 3.00 -37.82 8.40
C ASP A 83 3.76 -36.89 7.45
N ALA A 84 3.89 -35.62 7.80
CA ALA A 84 4.57 -34.62 6.99
C ALA A 84 6.08 -34.55 7.27
N ASP A 85 6.87 -34.34 6.22
CA ASP A 85 8.31 -34.07 6.33
C ASP A 85 8.56 -32.62 6.75
N VAL A 86 7.71 -31.69 6.25
CA VAL A 86 7.81 -30.25 6.51
C VAL A 86 6.42 -29.67 6.77
N CYS A 87 6.29 -28.89 7.87
CA CYS A 87 5.10 -28.12 8.19
C CYS A 87 5.39 -26.63 7.95
N ILE A 88 4.58 -25.98 7.11
CA ILE A 88 4.72 -24.56 6.78
C ILE A 88 3.47 -23.82 7.23
N VAL A 89 3.65 -22.85 8.14
CA VAL A 89 2.56 -21.99 8.60
C VAL A 89 2.68 -20.62 7.91
N GLU A 90 1.70 -20.23 7.12
CA GLU A 90 1.66 -18.88 6.57
C GLU A 90 0.99 -17.90 7.55
N GLY A 91 1.71 -16.84 7.92
CA GLY A 91 1.24 -15.79 8.81
C GLY A 91 0.20 -14.88 8.19
N MET A 92 -0.57 -14.20 9.03
CA MET A 92 -1.56 -13.19 8.67
C MET A 92 -1.03 -11.79 9.02
N MET A 93 -1.38 -10.75 8.25
CA MET A 93 -1.00 -9.35 8.48
C MET A 93 0.51 -9.17 8.77
N GLY A 94 0.91 -8.25 9.63
CA GLY A 94 2.27 -8.19 10.19
C GLY A 94 2.47 -9.19 11.32
N LEU A 95 3.74 -9.52 11.62
CA LEU A 95 4.09 -10.54 12.60
C LEU A 95 3.43 -10.32 13.97
N PHE A 96 3.34 -9.07 14.43
CA PHE A 96 2.79 -8.69 15.73
C PHE A 96 1.37 -8.11 15.66
N ASP A 97 0.74 -8.08 14.47
CA ASP A 97 -0.58 -7.50 14.26
C ASP A 97 -1.66 -8.54 14.58
N GLY A 98 -2.39 -8.35 15.68
CA GLY A 98 -3.51 -9.19 16.11
C GLY A 98 -4.79 -8.38 16.29
N TYR A 99 -5.85 -9.02 16.83
CA TYR A 99 -7.13 -8.36 17.10
C TYR A 99 -7.10 -7.47 18.36
N ASP A 100 -6.20 -7.76 19.28
CA ASP A 100 -5.90 -6.97 20.46
C ASP A 100 -4.39 -7.02 20.68
N ARG A 101 -3.66 -6.04 20.14
CA ARG A 101 -2.19 -6.04 20.07
C ARG A 101 -1.69 -7.32 19.40
N GLU A 102 -0.89 -8.10 20.11
CA GLU A 102 -0.30 -9.34 19.62
C GLU A 102 -1.22 -10.58 19.74
N LYS A 103 -2.40 -10.46 20.39
CA LYS A 103 -3.37 -11.56 20.48
C LYS A 103 -4.01 -11.84 19.12
N GLY A 104 -4.02 -13.09 18.71
CA GLY A 104 -4.48 -13.51 17.39
C GLY A 104 -3.46 -13.26 16.29
N SER A 105 -2.24 -12.80 16.62
CA SER A 105 -1.19 -12.53 15.63
C SER A 105 -0.40 -13.78 15.22
N SER A 106 0.36 -13.66 14.14
CA SER A 106 1.33 -14.67 13.70
C SER A 106 2.39 -14.96 14.77
N TYR A 107 2.78 -13.94 15.54
CA TYR A 107 3.67 -14.08 16.69
C TYR A 107 3.09 -15.03 17.75
N GLU A 108 1.82 -14.85 18.11
CA GLU A 108 1.18 -15.71 19.12
C GLU A 108 1.13 -17.17 18.68
N ILE A 109 0.84 -17.44 17.39
CA ILE A 109 0.89 -18.80 16.82
C ILE A 109 2.31 -19.36 16.88
N ALA A 110 3.34 -18.60 16.47
CA ALA A 110 4.73 -19.05 16.52
C ALA A 110 5.14 -19.44 17.96
N ARG A 111 4.73 -18.62 18.94
CA ARG A 111 4.96 -18.87 20.37
C ARG A 111 4.22 -20.09 20.90
N VAL A 112 2.94 -20.23 20.55
CA VAL A 112 2.09 -21.37 20.96
C VAL A 112 2.65 -22.70 20.43
N LEU A 113 3.15 -22.71 19.20
CA LEU A 113 3.70 -23.90 18.57
C LEU A 113 5.20 -24.12 18.86
N ASP A 114 5.88 -23.12 19.42
CA ASP A 114 7.35 -23.09 19.59
C ASP A 114 8.10 -23.39 18.28
N ILE A 115 7.66 -22.76 17.17
CA ILE A 115 8.29 -22.91 15.85
C ILE A 115 9.03 -21.61 15.47
N PRO A 116 10.17 -21.73 14.75
CA PRO A 116 10.92 -20.54 14.32
C PRO A 116 10.21 -19.78 13.21
N VAL A 117 10.48 -18.48 13.14
CA VAL A 117 9.90 -17.55 12.16
C VAL A 117 10.89 -17.29 11.02
N VAL A 118 10.44 -17.42 9.79
CA VAL A 118 11.10 -16.91 8.58
C VAL A 118 10.46 -15.55 8.27
N LEU A 119 11.25 -14.48 8.30
CA LEU A 119 10.76 -13.13 8.07
C LEU A 119 10.90 -12.74 6.60
N VAL A 120 9.79 -12.48 5.92
CA VAL A 120 9.73 -12.02 4.54
C VAL A 120 9.64 -10.50 4.53
N VAL A 121 10.60 -9.84 3.88
CA VAL A 121 10.70 -8.38 3.89
C VAL A 121 10.65 -7.83 2.47
N ASP A 122 9.73 -6.88 2.22
CA ASP A 122 9.68 -6.14 0.96
C ASP A 122 10.89 -5.19 0.90
N ALA A 123 11.83 -5.49 0.00
CA ALA A 123 13.05 -4.72 -0.19
C ALA A 123 12.93 -3.64 -1.28
N LYS A 124 11.73 -3.43 -1.85
CA LYS A 124 11.51 -2.40 -2.86
C LYS A 124 11.90 -1.03 -2.33
N SER A 125 12.83 -0.37 -3.02
CA SER A 125 13.31 0.99 -2.69
C SER A 125 13.96 1.14 -1.31
N ALA A 126 14.47 0.05 -0.72
CA ALA A 126 15.18 0.06 0.56
C ALA A 126 16.48 -0.75 0.46
N ALA A 127 17.50 -0.31 1.16
CA ALA A 127 18.81 -0.94 1.22
C ALA A 127 19.21 -1.20 2.69
N TYR A 128 20.27 -0.59 3.16
CA TYR A 128 20.78 -0.84 4.51
C TYR A 128 19.83 -0.34 5.64
N SER A 129 18.89 0.56 5.37
CA SER A 129 17.84 0.94 6.35
C SER A 129 16.95 -0.24 6.78
N MET A 130 16.98 -1.36 6.06
CA MET A 130 16.39 -2.62 6.51
C MET A 130 16.96 -3.10 7.84
N ALA A 131 18.20 -2.69 8.20
CA ALA A 131 18.79 -3.01 9.50
C ALA A 131 17.94 -2.49 10.67
N ALA A 132 17.41 -1.28 10.57
CA ALA A 132 16.52 -0.71 11.59
C ALA A 132 15.21 -1.49 11.72
N LEU A 133 14.59 -1.82 10.60
CA LEU A 133 13.37 -2.59 10.56
C LEU A 133 13.57 -4.00 11.15
N LEU A 134 14.57 -4.71 10.66
CA LEU A 134 14.89 -6.07 11.10
C LEU A 134 15.28 -6.13 12.56
N SER A 135 16.15 -5.20 13.02
CA SER A 135 16.53 -5.06 14.41
C SER A 135 15.31 -4.89 15.32
N GLY A 136 14.35 -4.03 14.92
CA GLY A 136 13.10 -3.86 15.62
C GLY A 136 12.32 -5.17 15.75
N PHE A 137 12.16 -5.93 14.67
CA PHE A 137 11.42 -7.18 14.70
C PHE A 137 12.14 -8.30 15.47
N ILE A 138 13.45 -8.43 15.29
CA ILE A 138 14.25 -9.51 15.90
C ILE A 138 14.37 -9.34 17.41
N TYR A 139 14.54 -8.10 17.88
CA TYR A 139 14.82 -7.84 19.31
C TYR A 139 13.59 -7.39 20.11
N PHE A 140 12.46 -7.12 19.47
CA PHE A 140 11.23 -6.67 20.14
C PHE A 140 10.66 -7.72 21.10
N ARG A 141 10.70 -9.00 20.71
CA ARG A 141 10.28 -10.14 21.55
C ARG A 141 11.40 -11.19 21.58
N LYS A 142 11.72 -11.66 22.78
CA LYS A 142 12.80 -12.65 23.01
C LYS A 142 12.28 -14.09 23.17
N ASP A 143 10.98 -14.28 23.17
CA ASP A 143 10.30 -15.55 23.40
C ASP A 143 9.89 -16.28 22.10
N ILE A 144 10.30 -15.75 20.95
CA ILE A 144 10.26 -16.43 19.65
C ILE A 144 11.65 -16.51 19.03
N ARG A 145 11.83 -17.46 18.12
CA ARG A 145 13.10 -17.69 17.40
C ARG A 145 12.93 -17.30 15.94
N PHE A 146 13.92 -16.63 15.38
CA PHE A 146 13.96 -16.34 13.94
C PHE A 146 14.89 -17.34 13.24
N ALA A 147 14.39 -18.03 12.19
CA ALA A 147 15.19 -18.92 11.35
C ALA A 147 16.04 -18.13 10.36
N GLY A 148 15.57 -16.97 9.91
CA GLY A 148 16.26 -16.10 8.97
C GLY A 148 15.34 -15.17 8.23
N VAL A 149 15.92 -14.47 7.25
CA VAL A 149 15.24 -13.45 6.44
C VAL A 149 15.24 -13.86 4.96
N ILE A 150 14.11 -13.64 4.28
CA ILE A 150 13.97 -13.69 2.82
C ILE A 150 13.58 -12.29 2.35
N TYR A 151 14.37 -11.72 1.46
CA TYR A 151 14.06 -10.43 0.85
C TYR A 151 13.22 -10.61 -0.41
N ASN A 152 12.11 -9.88 -0.50
CA ASN A 152 11.24 -9.89 -1.68
C ASN A 152 11.39 -8.59 -2.48
N LYS A 153 11.14 -8.65 -3.79
CA LYS A 153 11.21 -7.53 -4.74
C LYS A 153 12.59 -6.86 -4.82
N VAL A 154 13.63 -7.66 -4.77
CA VAL A 154 15.02 -7.18 -4.90
C VAL A 154 15.29 -6.75 -6.35
N GLY A 155 15.83 -5.54 -6.53
CA GLY A 155 16.02 -4.94 -7.86
C GLY A 155 17.22 -5.48 -8.64
N SER A 156 18.27 -5.94 -7.97
CA SER A 156 19.51 -6.44 -8.61
C SER A 156 20.36 -7.25 -7.64
N GLU A 157 21.31 -8.03 -8.17
CA GLU A 157 22.30 -8.76 -7.35
C GLU A 157 23.09 -7.83 -6.42
N ARG A 158 23.51 -6.66 -6.91
CA ARG A 158 24.20 -5.66 -6.08
C ARG A 158 23.32 -5.18 -4.91
N HIS A 159 22.02 -5.00 -5.15
CA HIS A 159 21.06 -4.65 -4.12
C HIS A 159 20.97 -5.79 -3.08
N PHE A 160 20.92 -7.05 -3.54
CA PHE A 160 20.93 -8.19 -2.64
C PHE A 160 22.18 -8.25 -1.75
N GLN A 161 23.37 -7.98 -2.28
CA GLN A 161 24.61 -7.98 -1.48
C GLN A 161 24.57 -6.93 -0.35
N MET A 162 23.97 -5.76 -0.60
CA MET A 162 23.78 -4.74 0.44
C MET A 162 22.80 -5.21 1.54
N LEU A 163 21.73 -5.92 1.14
CA LEU A 163 20.74 -6.48 2.08
C LEU A 163 21.31 -7.67 2.86
N ARG A 164 22.15 -8.49 2.24
CA ARG A 164 22.85 -9.60 2.91
C ARG A 164 23.74 -9.09 4.04
N GLN A 165 24.45 -7.99 3.82
CA GLN A 165 25.28 -7.37 4.86
C GLN A 165 24.46 -6.96 6.07
N VAL A 166 23.21 -6.55 5.90
CA VAL A 166 22.31 -6.27 7.03
C VAL A 166 22.08 -7.53 7.89
N CYS A 167 21.90 -8.69 7.26
CA CYS A 167 21.76 -9.94 8.00
C CYS A 167 23.03 -10.32 8.73
N ASP A 168 24.19 -10.13 8.11
CA ASP A 168 25.51 -10.40 8.72
C ASP A 168 25.72 -9.49 9.96
N ASP A 169 25.38 -8.21 9.88
CA ASP A 169 25.51 -7.24 10.97
C ASP A 169 24.54 -7.50 12.15
N LEU A 170 23.39 -8.14 11.88
CA LEU A 170 22.38 -8.49 12.88
C LEU A 170 22.53 -9.94 13.40
N ASP A 171 23.53 -10.68 12.94
CA ASP A 171 23.76 -12.10 13.27
C ASP A 171 22.52 -12.99 13.01
N ILE A 172 21.84 -12.75 11.88
CA ILE A 172 20.69 -13.52 11.43
C ILE A 172 20.94 -14.15 10.06
N ALA A 173 20.45 -15.37 9.83
CA ALA A 173 20.63 -16.04 8.56
C ALA A 173 19.93 -15.28 7.40
N CYS A 174 20.67 -14.97 6.34
CA CYS A 174 20.11 -14.53 5.06
C CYS A 174 19.75 -15.76 4.23
N LEU A 175 18.45 -16.11 4.17
CA LEU A 175 17.97 -17.29 3.48
C LEU A 175 17.86 -17.11 1.96
N GLY A 176 17.97 -15.87 1.48
CA GLY A 176 17.93 -15.56 0.06
C GLY A 176 16.98 -14.43 -0.30
N TYR A 177 16.62 -14.35 -1.58
CA TYR A 177 15.76 -13.30 -2.08
C TYR A 177 14.88 -13.73 -3.25
N LEU A 178 13.83 -12.95 -3.53
CA LEU A 178 13.08 -12.98 -4.79
C LEU A 178 13.34 -11.69 -5.57
N PRO A 179 13.66 -11.76 -6.86
CA PRO A 179 13.80 -10.60 -7.71
C PRO A 179 12.46 -9.90 -7.90
N LYS A 180 12.49 -8.59 -8.19
CA LYS A 180 11.30 -7.84 -8.59
C LYS A 180 10.82 -8.39 -9.94
N ASP A 181 9.63 -8.98 -9.95
CA ASP A 181 8.99 -9.52 -11.15
C ASP A 181 7.54 -9.03 -11.20
N ALA A 182 7.24 -8.17 -12.18
CA ALA A 182 5.91 -7.59 -12.35
C ALA A 182 4.83 -8.65 -12.67
N SER A 183 5.21 -9.77 -13.27
CA SER A 183 4.29 -10.88 -13.57
C SER A 183 3.87 -11.68 -12.33
N LEU A 184 4.58 -11.53 -11.21
CA LEU A 184 4.26 -12.13 -9.91
C LEU A 184 3.59 -11.15 -8.95
N GLU A 185 3.42 -9.89 -9.32
CA GLU A 185 2.66 -8.91 -8.55
C GLU A 185 1.16 -9.21 -8.71
N GLN A 186 0.59 -9.98 -7.80
CA GLN A 186 -0.85 -10.17 -7.72
C GLN A 186 -1.51 -8.83 -7.36
N GLY A 187 -2.49 -8.38 -8.14
CA GLY A 187 -3.31 -7.22 -7.83
C GLY A 187 -3.93 -7.34 -6.45
N SER A 188 -4.13 -6.21 -5.76
CA SER A 188 -4.69 -6.19 -4.42
C SER A 188 -6.02 -6.98 -4.38
N ARG A 189 -6.22 -7.75 -3.33
CA ARG A 189 -7.31 -8.72 -3.12
C ARG A 189 -8.70 -8.06 -3.11
N TYR A 190 -9.24 -7.75 -4.28
CA TYR A 190 -10.65 -7.44 -4.44
C TYR A 190 -11.31 -8.51 -5.31
N LEU A 191 -12.06 -9.42 -4.62
CA LEU A 191 -13.16 -10.22 -5.16
C LEU A 191 -12.95 -10.82 -6.58
N GLY A 192 -12.45 -12.05 -6.63
CA GLY A 192 -12.48 -12.88 -7.83
C GLY A 192 -11.10 -13.24 -8.36
N LEU A 193 -10.34 -14.06 -7.61
CA LEU A 193 -9.18 -14.74 -8.17
C LEU A 193 -9.66 -15.89 -9.04
N ASP A 194 -9.33 -15.82 -10.32
CA ASP A 194 -9.49 -16.94 -11.22
C ASP A 194 -8.49 -18.05 -10.86
N TYR A 195 -8.98 -19.23 -10.48
CA TYR A 195 -8.15 -20.36 -10.10
C TYR A 195 -7.49 -21.05 -11.30
N SER A 196 -7.75 -20.59 -12.53
CA SER A 196 -7.28 -21.22 -13.78
C SER A 196 -5.85 -20.85 -14.19
N GLU A 197 -5.18 -19.87 -13.55
CA GLU A 197 -3.83 -19.45 -13.93
C GLU A 197 -2.73 -20.22 -13.18
N MET A 198 -2.47 -21.46 -13.58
CA MET A 198 -1.40 -22.34 -13.07
C MET A 198 0.03 -22.12 -13.62
N PRO A 199 0.30 -21.36 -14.71
CA PRO A 199 1.67 -21.19 -15.20
C PRO A 199 2.61 -20.43 -14.25
N GLU A 200 2.07 -19.61 -13.36
CA GLU A 200 2.84 -18.78 -12.41
C GLU A 200 3.59 -19.63 -11.35
N ASN A 201 3.02 -20.75 -10.92
CA ASN A 201 3.64 -21.57 -9.87
C ASN A 201 4.97 -22.18 -10.31
N TYR A 202 5.12 -22.58 -11.56
CA TYR A 202 6.36 -23.15 -12.07
C TYR A 202 7.49 -22.12 -12.14
N ARG A 203 7.19 -20.91 -12.59
CA ARG A 203 8.17 -19.81 -12.64
C ARG A 203 8.60 -19.39 -11.24
N LEU A 204 7.65 -19.25 -10.32
CA LEU A 204 7.92 -18.91 -8.92
C LEU A 204 8.78 -19.99 -8.25
N MET A 205 8.46 -21.25 -8.47
CA MET A 205 9.25 -22.39 -7.99
C MET A 205 10.71 -22.34 -8.48
N LYS A 206 10.95 -22.05 -9.77
CA LYS A 206 12.30 -21.88 -10.30
C LYS A 206 13.06 -20.72 -9.66
N GLN A 207 12.41 -19.57 -9.49
CA GLN A 207 13.03 -18.46 -8.79
C GLN A 207 13.39 -18.80 -7.34
N MET A 208 12.53 -19.57 -6.66
CA MET A 208 12.84 -20.08 -5.32
C MET A 208 14.05 -21.02 -5.33
N GLU A 209 14.13 -21.92 -6.30
CA GLU A 209 15.25 -22.86 -6.43
C GLU A 209 16.57 -22.16 -6.69
N GLU A 210 16.57 -21.09 -7.50
CA GLU A 210 17.77 -20.33 -7.87
C GLU A 210 18.27 -19.41 -6.76
N HIS A 211 17.37 -18.85 -5.94
CA HIS A 211 17.72 -17.75 -5.05
C HIS A 211 17.53 -18.04 -3.55
N ILE A 212 16.92 -19.18 -3.16
CA ILE A 212 16.72 -19.52 -1.76
C ILE A 212 17.64 -20.65 -1.30
N ASN A 213 18.34 -20.44 -0.21
CA ASN A 213 19.21 -21.44 0.41
C ASN A 213 18.41 -22.39 1.30
N LEU A 214 17.85 -23.46 0.69
CA LEU A 214 17.05 -24.48 1.40
C LEU A 214 17.88 -25.22 2.47
N GLN A 215 19.19 -25.43 2.24
CA GLN A 215 20.02 -26.14 3.20
C GLN A 215 20.19 -25.33 4.49
N GLU A 216 20.41 -24.04 4.36
CA GLU A 216 20.49 -23.12 5.52
C GLU A 216 19.15 -23.05 6.25
N LEU A 217 18.04 -22.92 5.52
CA LEU A 217 16.69 -22.95 6.10
C LEU A 217 16.49 -24.23 6.91
N PHE A 218 16.79 -25.39 6.34
CA PHE A 218 16.58 -26.68 7.00
C PHE A 218 17.46 -26.90 8.24
N ASN A 219 18.63 -26.28 8.31
CA ASN A 219 19.49 -26.29 9.49
C ASN A 219 18.89 -25.50 10.68
N LYS A 220 18.02 -24.51 10.38
CA LYS A 220 17.44 -23.60 11.40
C LYS A 220 16.03 -23.99 11.86
N VAL A 221 15.33 -24.88 11.18
CA VAL A 221 13.87 -25.14 11.38
C VAL A 221 13.53 -26.53 11.94
N SER A 222 14.46 -27.23 12.56
CA SER A 222 14.18 -28.53 13.19
C SER A 222 13.47 -28.33 14.53
N VAL A 223 12.32 -29.01 14.72
CA VAL A 223 11.47 -28.94 15.91
C VAL A 223 11.24 -30.37 16.46
N SER A 224 11.36 -30.52 17.78
CA SER A 224 11.05 -31.79 18.46
C SER A 224 9.61 -31.77 18.97
N PRO A 225 8.89 -32.90 18.97
CA PRO A 225 7.56 -32.99 19.57
C PRO A 225 7.63 -32.67 21.06
N PRO A 226 6.61 -31.99 21.64
CA PRO A 226 6.56 -31.76 23.06
C PRO A 226 6.43 -33.09 23.82
N GLU A 227 7.18 -33.26 24.91
CA GLU A 227 6.97 -34.37 25.82
C GLU A 227 5.57 -34.23 26.47
N LEU A 228 4.66 -35.14 26.19
CA LEU A 228 3.40 -35.27 26.89
C LEU A 228 3.64 -35.72 28.32
N GLY A 229 3.70 -34.79 29.26
CA GLY A 229 3.76 -35.11 30.69
C GLY A 229 4.16 -33.97 31.62
N GLY A 230 3.19 -33.43 32.36
CA GLY A 230 3.44 -32.91 33.73
C GLY A 230 3.82 -31.46 33.89
N ALA A 231 2.86 -30.67 34.37
CA ALA A 231 3.11 -29.38 35.01
C ALA A 231 4.08 -29.45 36.18
N ARG A 232 5.13 -28.59 36.18
CA ARG A 232 5.59 -27.79 37.34
C ARG A 232 6.82 -26.96 36.97
N GLY A 233 6.73 -25.68 37.33
CA GLY A 233 7.77 -24.71 37.09
C GLY A 233 9.02 -24.87 37.97
N GLY A 234 10.09 -24.19 37.60
CA GLY A 234 11.23 -23.88 38.51
C GLY A 234 12.59 -24.13 37.90
N LEU A 235 13.27 -23.07 37.61
CA LEU A 235 14.72 -22.77 37.60
C LEU A 235 15.78 -23.80 38.00
N ARG A 236 16.82 -23.87 37.12
CA ARG A 236 18.27 -24.01 37.36
C ARG A 236 18.94 -25.38 37.48
N SER A 237 19.82 -25.56 36.54
CA SER A 237 21.23 -25.95 36.55
C SER A 237 21.68 -27.38 36.98
N SER A 238 22.49 -27.89 36.09
CA SER A 238 23.68 -28.70 36.24
C SER A 238 23.60 -30.20 36.53
N SER A 239 24.23 -30.92 35.59
CA SER A 239 25.10 -32.10 35.74
C SER A 239 24.53 -33.45 36.12
N ALA A 240 24.67 -34.34 35.11
CA ALA A 240 25.25 -35.70 35.16
C ALA A 240 24.63 -36.80 36.04
N ARG A 241 24.23 -37.87 35.40
CA ARG A 241 24.72 -39.27 35.46
C ARG A 241 23.62 -40.34 35.46
N LEU A 242 23.69 -41.15 34.39
CA LEU A 242 23.58 -42.66 34.34
C LEU A 242 22.49 -43.41 35.13
N LEU A 243 21.53 -43.99 34.32
CA LEU A 243 21.04 -45.37 34.17
C LEU A 243 20.93 -46.28 35.45
N PRO A 244 20.11 -47.38 35.48
CA PRO A 244 19.36 -48.04 34.39
C PRO A 244 18.01 -48.72 34.79
N SER A 245 17.32 -49.18 33.74
CA SER A 245 16.52 -50.43 33.65
C SER A 245 15.21 -50.59 34.40
N GLY A 246 14.21 -50.92 33.64
CA GLY A 246 13.38 -52.07 34.01
C GLY A 246 11.88 -51.97 33.87
N ARG A 247 11.39 -52.71 32.85
CA ARG A 247 10.12 -53.44 32.77
C ARG A 247 8.80 -52.76 32.40
N LYS A 248 8.35 -53.24 31.26
CA LYS A 248 6.98 -53.51 30.76
C LYS A 248 5.85 -53.49 31.81
N ASN A 249 4.73 -52.90 31.48
CA ASN A 249 3.50 -53.62 31.14
C ASN A 249 2.36 -52.69 30.69
N SER A 250 1.72 -53.20 29.68
CA SER A 250 0.36 -53.02 29.11
C SER A 250 -0.73 -52.59 30.11
N HIS A 251 -1.61 -51.72 29.70
CA HIS A 251 -3.06 -51.97 29.54
C HIS A 251 -3.81 -50.67 29.18
N MET A 252 -4.42 -50.74 28.01
CA MET A 252 -5.87 -50.58 27.74
C MET A 252 -6.59 -49.35 28.27
N SER A 253 -7.00 -48.60 27.29
CA SER A 253 -8.28 -47.87 27.10
C SER A 253 -9.24 -47.77 28.29
N ALA A 254 -9.60 -46.56 28.63
CA ALA A 254 -10.88 -46.26 29.27
C ALA A 254 -11.55 -45.10 28.53
N LEU A 255 -12.58 -45.43 27.76
CA LEU A 255 -13.60 -44.50 27.27
C LEU A 255 -14.29 -43.82 28.47
N VAL A 256 -14.24 -42.52 28.53
CA VAL A 256 -15.17 -41.77 29.37
C VAL A 256 -16.36 -41.39 28.50
N GLN A 257 -17.45 -42.11 28.65
CA GLN A 257 -18.78 -41.74 28.21
C GLN A 257 -19.28 -40.58 29.05
N THR A 258 -19.49 -39.41 28.44
CA THR A 258 -20.31 -38.35 29.01
C THR A 258 -21.70 -38.45 28.37
N THR A 259 -22.68 -38.65 29.22
CA THR A 259 -24.13 -38.65 28.91
C THR A 259 -24.58 -37.29 28.35
N PRO A 260 -25.38 -37.25 27.26
CA PRO A 260 -25.96 -36.03 26.74
C PRO A 260 -27.15 -35.54 27.60
N PRO A 261 -27.41 -34.23 27.64
CA PRO A 261 -28.58 -33.68 28.36
C PRO A 261 -29.88 -34.11 27.66
N LYS A 262 -30.90 -34.37 28.50
CA LYS A 262 -32.24 -34.77 28.11
C LYS A 262 -32.94 -33.79 27.20
N GLY A 263 -33.38 -34.25 26.03
CA GLY A 263 -34.19 -33.47 25.09
C GLY A 263 -34.03 -33.84 23.63
N THR A 264 -33.39 -35.00 23.32
CA THR A 264 -33.27 -35.55 21.97
C THR A 264 -34.32 -36.61 21.72
N PRO A 265 -35.02 -36.64 20.56
CA PRO A 265 -35.90 -37.77 20.19
C PRO A 265 -35.09 -39.04 20.08
N PRO A 266 -35.72 -40.24 20.18
CA PRO A 266 -35.03 -41.51 20.33
C PRO A 266 -34.19 -41.87 19.12
N ASN A 267 -32.96 -42.29 19.41
CA ASN A 267 -31.99 -42.85 18.46
C ASN A 267 -32.59 -44.09 17.77
N LEU A 268 -32.81 -44.00 16.48
CA LEU A 268 -32.77 -45.19 15.61
C LEU A 268 -31.33 -45.34 15.16
N GLY A 269 -30.66 -46.41 15.55
CA GLY A 269 -29.24 -46.66 15.33
C GLY A 269 -28.82 -46.59 13.87
N GLY A 270 -28.26 -45.44 13.48
CA GLY A 270 -27.64 -45.17 12.20
C GLY A 270 -26.52 -44.16 12.42
N GLU A 271 -25.46 -44.26 11.65
CA GLU A 271 -24.36 -43.30 11.66
C GLU A 271 -24.89 -41.91 11.32
N LYS A 272 -24.49 -40.88 12.10
CA LYS A 272 -24.91 -39.46 11.90
C LYS A 272 -24.39 -38.90 10.59
N VAL A 273 -25.26 -38.62 9.64
CA VAL A 273 -24.94 -38.11 8.30
C VAL A 273 -25.11 -36.59 8.24
N THR A 274 -24.07 -35.88 7.85
CA THR A 274 -24.12 -34.44 7.53
C THR A 274 -24.05 -34.25 6.02
N LEU A 275 -25.03 -33.55 5.46
CA LEU A 275 -25.00 -33.10 4.07
C LEU A 275 -24.48 -31.67 3.98
N VAL A 276 -23.44 -31.45 3.18
CA VAL A 276 -22.70 -30.17 3.09
C VAL A 276 -22.86 -29.61 1.68
N ALA A 277 -23.34 -28.38 1.59
CA ALA A 277 -23.27 -27.65 0.32
C ALA A 277 -21.80 -27.28 0.00
N LYS A 278 -21.35 -27.64 -1.20
CA LYS A 278 -19.96 -27.35 -1.61
C LYS A 278 -19.87 -27.20 -3.12
N ASN A 279 -19.30 -26.08 -3.56
CA ASN A 279 -18.85 -25.86 -4.94
C ASN A 279 -17.63 -24.94 -5.00
N ALA A 280 -17.25 -24.48 -6.19
CA ALA A 280 -16.03 -23.70 -6.37
C ALA A 280 -16.10 -22.31 -5.70
N GLU A 281 -17.26 -21.61 -5.73
CA GLU A 281 -17.38 -20.23 -5.30
C GLU A 281 -18.55 -19.93 -4.37
N SER A 282 -19.80 -20.31 -4.73
CA SER A 282 -21.00 -19.87 -4.00
C SER A 282 -21.14 -20.49 -2.61
N PHE A 283 -20.56 -21.70 -2.38
CA PHE A 283 -20.52 -22.42 -1.10
C PHE A 283 -19.12 -22.99 -0.84
N SER A 284 -18.14 -22.13 -0.72
CA SER A 284 -16.73 -22.54 -0.76
C SER A 284 -15.92 -22.19 0.49
N PHE A 285 -16.51 -21.50 1.47
CA PHE A 285 -15.85 -21.11 2.70
C PHE A 285 -16.04 -22.16 3.78
N LEU A 286 -15.13 -23.12 3.80
CA LEU A 286 -15.17 -24.30 4.65
C LEU A 286 -13.85 -24.46 5.40
N TYR A 287 -13.92 -24.58 6.72
CA TYR A 287 -12.79 -25.06 7.51
C TYR A 287 -12.68 -26.58 7.39
N GLN A 288 -11.49 -27.07 7.03
CA GLN A 288 -11.25 -28.51 6.92
C GLN A 288 -11.50 -29.22 8.26
N GLU A 289 -11.10 -28.61 9.35
CA GLU A 289 -11.35 -29.14 10.70
C GLU A 289 -12.84 -29.31 10.99
N THR A 290 -13.66 -28.34 10.61
CA THR A 290 -15.13 -28.44 10.75
C THR A 290 -15.67 -29.61 9.94
N LEU A 291 -15.16 -29.83 8.73
CA LEU A 291 -15.55 -30.98 7.90
C LEU A 291 -15.12 -32.30 8.54
N ASP A 292 -13.92 -32.38 9.10
CA ASP A 292 -13.39 -33.66 9.66
C ASP A 292 -14.05 -34.06 10.98
N ARG A 293 -14.80 -33.15 11.62
CA ARG A 293 -15.65 -33.45 12.78
C ARG A 293 -16.97 -34.12 12.43
N PHE A 294 -17.38 -34.07 11.16
CA PHE A 294 -18.57 -34.80 10.72
C PHE A 294 -18.23 -36.27 10.47
N ALA A 295 -18.83 -37.17 11.23
CA ALA A 295 -18.54 -38.58 11.18
C ALA A 295 -18.79 -39.19 9.78
N LEU A 296 -19.93 -38.86 9.18
CA LEU A 296 -20.27 -39.17 7.78
C LEU A 296 -20.67 -37.88 7.10
N LYS A 297 -19.96 -37.50 6.02
CA LYS A 297 -20.25 -36.31 5.23
C LYS A 297 -20.51 -36.65 3.78
N ARG A 298 -21.56 -36.06 3.22
CA ARG A 298 -21.88 -36.07 1.79
C ARG A 298 -21.91 -34.63 1.28
N PHE A 299 -21.59 -34.44 0.03
CA PHE A 299 -21.56 -33.14 -0.60
C PHE A 299 -22.59 -33.04 -1.71
N PHE A 300 -23.11 -31.81 -1.95
CA PHE A 300 -23.94 -31.49 -3.09
C PHE A 300 -23.66 -30.06 -3.55
N ASP A 301 -23.89 -29.78 -4.83
CA ASP A 301 -23.75 -28.44 -5.41
C ASP A 301 -25.13 -27.79 -5.55
N PRO A 302 -25.50 -26.78 -4.75
CA PRO A 302 -26.80 -26.14 -4.82
C PRO A 302 -27.15 -25.53 -6.21
N GLU A 303 -26.16 -25.29 -7.05
CA GLU A 303 -26.38 -24.77 -8.41
C GLU A 303 -26.83 -25.87 -9.39
N LYS A 304 -26.54 -27.15 -9.10
CA LYS A 304 -26.74 -28.28 -10.05
C LYS A 304 -27.57 -29.43 -9.48
N ASP A 305 -27.40 -29.70 -8.18
CA ASP A 305 -27.94 -30.92 -7.57
C ASP A 305 -29.27 -30.61 -6.84
N VAL A 306 -30.10 -31.65 -6.73
CA VAL A 306 -31.24 -31.66 -5.78
C VAL A 306 -30.87 -32.58 -4.63
N PRO A 307 -30.70 -32.04 -3.40
CA PRO A 307 -30.21 -32.82 -2.28
C PRO A 307 -31.24 -33.86 -1.81
N ASP A 308 -30.76 -35.10 -1.54
CA ASP A 308 -31.55 -36.09 -0.80
C ASP A 308 -31.43 -35.83 0.72
N LEU A 309 -32.49 -35.27 1.28
CA LEU A 309 -32.58 -34.84 2.68
C LEU A 309 -33.30 -35.87 3.58
N SER A 310 -33.65 -37.09 3.04
CA SER A 310 -34.48 -38.05 3.74
C SER A 310 -33.81 -38.75 4.93
N ASN A 311 -32.49 -38.89 4.91
CA ASN A 311 -31.74 -39.63 5.94
C ASN A 311 -30.50 -38.85 6.38
N ILE A 312 -30.66 -37.57 6.70
CA ILE A 312 -29.58 -36.73 7.22
C ILE A 312 -29.88 -36.19 8.61
N ASP A 313 -28.84 -36.02 9.42
CA ASP A 313 -28.94 -35.41 10.75
C ASP A 313 -28.72 -33.89 10.74
N LEU A 314 -28.00 -33.40 9.74
CA LEU A 314 -27.65 -32.00 9.61
C LEU A 314 -27.44 -31.62 8.13
N LEU A 315 -28.06 -30.52 7.71
CA LEU A 315 -27.72 -29.80 6.50
C LEU A 315 -26.80 -28.62 6.87
N TYR A 316 -25.59 -28.58 6.29
CA TYR A 316 -24.67 -27.50 6.50
C TYR A 316 -24.48 -26.68 5.23
N LEU A 317 -24.85 -25.40 5.30
CA LEU A 317 -24.73 -24.42 4.22
C LEU A 317 -23.64 -23.40 4.58
N PRO A 318 -22.41 -23.58 4.13
CA PRO A 318 -21.30 -22.70 4.45
C PRO A 318 -21.40 -21.35 3.72
N GLY A 319 -20.46 -20.47 4.01
CA GLY A 319 -20.29 -19.23 3.28
C GLY A 319 -19.72 -19.38 1.89
N GLY A 320 -19.68 -18.28 1.16
CA GLY A 320 -19.23 -18.16 -0.21
C GLY A 320 -19.80 -16.89 -0.84
N TYR A 321 -19.85 -16.86 -2.18
CA TYR A 321 -20.35 -15.73 -2.95
C TYR A 321 -21.62 -16.06 -3.76
N PRO A 322 -22.76 -16.40 -3.12
CA PRO A 322 -23.99 -16.73 -3.86
C PRO A 322 -24.47 -15.55 -4.72
N GLU A 323 -24.15 -14.30 -4.33
CA GLU A 323 -24.51 -13.10 -5.09
C GLU A 323 -23.84 -12.98 -6.46
N LYS A 324 -22.82 -13.81 -6.74
CA LYS A 324 -22.21 -13.91 -8.07
C LYS A 324 -22.83 -15.01 -8.93
N HIS A 325 -23.60 -15.92 -8.35
CA HIS A 325 -24.15 -17.13 -8.95
C HIS A 325 -25.69 -17.16 -8.95
N LEU A 326 -26.32 -15.99 -8.88
CA LEU A 326 -27.77 -15.86 -8.68
C LEU A 326 -28.60 -16.56 -9.73
N VAL A 327 -28.18 -16.51 -11.00
CA VAL A 327 -28.92 -17.11 -12.12
C VAL A 327 -29.00 -18.64 -11.95
N SER A 328 -27.89 -19.31 -11.71
CA SER A 328 -27.83 -20.77 -11.53
C SER A 328 -28.58 -21.20 -10.28
N LEU A 329 -28.45 -20.48 -9.18
CA LEU A 329 -29.15 -20.75 -7.94
C LEU A 329 -30.68 -20.59 -8.08
N VAL A 330 -31.15 -19.59 -8.84
CA VAL A 330 -32.59 -19.38 -9.14
C VAL A 330 -33.13 -20.46 -10.07
N GLN A 331 -32.36 -20.89 -11.05
CA GLN A 331 -32.76 -21.95 -11.99
C GLN A 331 -32.99 -23.30 -11.30
N ASN A 332 -32.23 -23.59 -10.21
CA ASN A 332 -32.42 -24.81 -9.45
C ASN A 332 -33.53 -24.68 -8.38
N GLU A 333 -34.77 -24.47 -8.84
CA GLU A 333 -35.96 -24.36 -7.97
C GLU A 333 -36.20 -25.60 -7.12
N ALA A 334 -35.92 -26.77 -7.66
CA ALA A 334 -36.08 -28.05 -6.95
C ALA A 334 -35.18 -28.13 -5.70
N CYS A 335 -33.95 -27.66 -5.80
CA CYS A 335 -33.05 -27.61 -4.66
C CYS A 335 -33.54 -26.62 -3.58
N ARG A 336 -33.94 -25.42 -3.97
CA ARG A 336 -34.46 -24.40 -3.05
C ARG A 336 -35.72 -24.86 -2.32
N LYS A 337 -36.63 -25.51 -3.05
CA LYS A 337 -37.84 -26.10 -2.49
C LYS A 337 -37.54 -27.25 -1.52
N ALA A 338 -36.65 -28.18 -1.89
CA ALA A 338 -36.25 -29.30 -1.01
C ALA A 338 -35.68 -28.80 0.32
N ILE A 339 -34.81 -27.78 0.28
CA ILE A 339 -34.23 -27.14 1.50
C ILE A 339 -35.31 -26.45 2.33
N LYS A 340 -36.25 -25.75 1.69
CA LYS A 340 -37.38 -25.10 2.39
C LYS A 340 -38.26 -26.16 3.07
N ASP A 341 -38.68 -27.18 2.34
CA ASP A 341 -39.53 -28.27 2.85
C ASP A 341 -38.84 -28.96 4.04
N TYR A 342 -37.54 -29.20 3.95
CA TYR A 342 -36.76 -29.79 5.05
C TYR A 342 -36.73 -28.90 6.29
N ALA A 343 -36.52 -27.59 6.12
CA ALA A 343 -36.58 -26.64 7.23
C ALA A 343 -38.00 -26.57 7.88
N GLU A 344 -39.06 -26.60 7.07
CA GLU A 344 -40.44 -26.56 7.54
C GLU A 344 -40.84 -27.85 8.29
N GLN A 345 -40.27 -29.00 7.94
CA GLN A 345 -40.43 -30.28 8.64
C GLN A 345 -39.60 -30.34 9.94
N GLY A 346 -38.84 -29.28 10.30
CA GLY A 346 -38.00 -29.25 11.48
C GLY A 346 -36.63 -29.89 11.31
N GLY A 347 -36.16 -30.06 10.08
CA GLY A 347 -34.82 -30.51 9.78
C GLY A 347 -33.75 -29.54 10.34
N ARG A 348 -32.60 -30.08 10.77
CA ARG A 348 -31.52 -29.30 11.32
C ARG A 348 -30.69 -28.66 10.23
N ILE A 349 -30.57 -27.35 10.25
CA ILE A 349 -29.74 -26.57 9.31
C ILE A 349 -28.79 -25.64 10.09
N ILE A 350 -27.54 -25.60 9.70
CA ILE A 350 -26.59 -24.55 10.04
C ILE A 350 -26.23 -23.82 8.75
N ALA A 351 -26.43 -22.50 8.72
CA ALA A 351 -26.19 -21.69 7.54
C ALA A 351 -25.36 -20.44 7.89
N GLU A 352 -24.24 -20.27 7.22
CA GLU A 352 -23.26 -19.22 7.50
C GLU A 352 -23.12 -18.29 6.29
N CYS A 353 -23.07 -16.96 6.52
CA CYS A 353 -22.78 -15.94 5.51
C CYS A 353 -23.57 -16.19 4.20
N GLY A 354 -22.91 -16.64 3.12
CA GLY A 354 -23.55 -16.97 1.85
C GLY A 354 -24.65 -18.04 1.98
N GLY A 355 -24.43 -19.05 2.82
CA GLY A 355 -25.44 -20.07 3.13
C GLY A 355 -26.67 -19.48 3.83
N MET A 356 -26.49 -18.51 4.73
CA MET A 356 -27.59 -17.78 5.36
C MET A 356 -28.31 -16.90 4.33
N MET A 357 -27.60 -16.23 3.45
CA MET A 357 -28.18 -15.43 2.36
C MET A 357 -29.06 -16.30 1.44
N TYR A 358 -28.61 -17.52 1.14
CA TYR A 358 -29.39 -18.48 0.34
C TYR A 358 -30.67 -18.95 1.03
N LEU A 359 -30.73 -18.95 2.37
CA LEU A 359 -31.96 -19.25 3.14
C LEU A 359 -32.96 -18.08 3.20
N CYS A 360 -32.55 -16.85 2.86
CA CYS A 360 -33.40 -15.68 2.86
C CYS A 360 -34.49 -15.74 1.76
N GLU A 361 -35.40 -14.76 1.72
CA GLU A 361 -36.44 -14.69 0.68
C GLU A 361 -35.84 -14.41 -0.68
N ARG A 362 -34.89 -13.43 -0.76
CA ARG A 362 -34.28 -13.00 -2.01
C ARG A 362 -32.97 -12.23 -1.79
N ILE A 363 -32.17 -12.19 -2.85
CA ILE A 363 -31.01 -11.31 -2.98
C ILE A 363 -31.31 -10.27 -4.06
N VAL A 364 -31.17 -8.98 -3.71
CA VAL A 364 -31.45 -7.83 -4.59
C VAL A 364 -30.12 -7.24 -5.08
N THR A 365 -29.99 -7.07 -6.39
CA THR A 365 -28.82 -6.47 -7.04
C THR A 365 -29.23 -5.24 -7.86
N ASP A 366 -28.28 -4.59 -8.51
CA ASP A 366 -28.56 -3.52 -9.48
C ASP A 366 -29.31 -4.05 -10.72
N ASP A 367 -29.17 -5.36 -11.04
CA ASP A 367 -29.74 -6.01 -12.21
C ASP A 367 -31.11 -6.65 -11.96
N GLY A 368 -31.55 -6.77 -10.70
CA GLY A 368 -32.87 -7.32 -10.35
C GLY A 368 -32.94 -8.02 -9.00
N ASP A 369 -34.11 -8.63 -8.74
CA ASP A 369 -34.45 -9.36 -7.55
C ASP A 369 -34.41 -10.88 -7.84
N TYR A 370 -33.65 -11.63 -7.04
CA TYR A 370 -33.40 -13.05 -7.22
C TYR A 370 -33.97 -13.86 -6.06
N PRO A 371 -35.04 -14.64 -6.24
CA PRO A 371 -35.63 -15.44 -5.16
C PRO A 371 -34.70 -16.55 -4.69
N MET A 372 -34.59 -16.69 -3.36
CA MET A 372 -33.82 -17.72 -2.70
C MET A 372 -34.72 -18.77 -2.03
N CYS A 373 -34.25 -19.51 -1.04
CA CYS A 373 -35.05 -20.58 -0.43
C CYS A 373 -36.29 -20.08 0.32
N GLY A 374 -36.30 -18.87 0.85
CA GLY A 374 -37.44 -18.28 1.58
C GLY A 374 -37.77 -18.99 2.89
N VAL A 375 -36.76 -19.47 3.60
CA VAL A 375 -36.85 -20.04 4.96
C VAL A 375 -36.84 -18.90 6.00
N LEU A 376 -35.99 -17.89 5.77
CA LEU A 376 -35.88 -16.70 6.60
C LEU A 376 -36.62 -15.54 5.94
N PRO A 377 -37.51 -14.80 6.67
CA PRO A 377 -38.36 -13.75 6.09
C PRO A 377 -37.58 -12.43 5.89
N TYR A 378 -36.40 -12.46 5.30
CA TYR A 378 -35.53 -11.33 5.10
C TYR A 378 -35.05 -11.25 3.66
N SER A 379 -34.79 -10.03 3.20
CA SER A 379 -34.18 -9.77 1.90
C SER A 379 -32.77 -9.17 2.09
N ILE A 380 -31.83 -9.56 1.23
CA ILE A 380 -30.45 -9.11 1.23
C ILE A 380 -30.23 -8.18 0.06
N THR A 381 -29.50 -7.07 0.25
CA THR A 381 -29.01 -6.24 -0.86
C THR A 381 -27.55 -6.49 -1.14
N ALA A 382 -27.23 -6.70 -2.42
CA ALA A 382 -25.90 -6.78 -3.00
C ALA A 382 -25.64 -5.63 -3.99
N ARG A 383 -26.54 -4.60 -4.03
CA ARG A 383 -26.39 -3.42 -4.88
C ARG A 383 -25.10 -2.68 -4.56
N LYS A 384 -24.43 -2.16 -5.59
CA LYS A 384 -23.15 -1.44 -5.41
C LYS A 384 -23.25 -0.27 -4.43
N ALA A 385 -24.36 0.46 -4.44
CA ALA A 385 -24.62 1.60 -3.57
C ALA A 385 -24.80 1.23 -2.08
N ASP A 386 -25.24 -0.01 -1.79
CA ASP A 386 -25.55 -0.48 -0.43
C ASP A 386 -24.40 -1.30 0.17
N ARG A 387 -23.34 -1.56 -0.58
CA ARG A 387 -22.21 -2.38 -0.14
C ARG A 387 -21.47 -1.71 1.00
N LYS A 388 -21.33 -2.44 2.10
CA LYS A 388 -20.55 -2.03 3.25
C LYS A 388 -19.77 -3.22 3.78
N LEU A 389 -18.45 -3.10 3.86
CA LEU A 389 -17.60 -4.16 4.41
C LEU A 389 -17.91 -4.37 5.90
N SER A 390 -18.32 -5.60 6.24
CA SER A 390 -18.35 -6.10 7.61
C SER A 390 -17.25 -7.15 7.74
N LEU A 391 -16.28 -6.87 8.61
CA LEU A 391 -15.10 -7.70 8.81
C LEU A 391 -14.76 -7.77 10.30
N GLY A 392 -14.38 -8.95 10.78
CA GLY A 392 -13.79 -9.14 12.08
C GLY A 392 -14.31 -10.33 12.85
N TYR A 393 -13.71 -10.58 13.99
CA TYR A 393 -14.11 -11.67 14.88
C TYR A 393 -15.46 -11.39 15.53
N ARG A 394 -16.23 -12.47 15.74
CA ARG A 394 -17.57 -12.45 16.38
C ARG A 394 -17.67 -13.55 17.39
N HIS A 395 -18.35 -13.27 18.51
CA HIS A 395 -18.80 -14.28 19.45
C HIS A 395 -20.18 -13.95 19.99
N PHE A 396 -20.93 -14.97 20.34
CA PHE A 396 -22.23 -14.84 20.95
C PHE A 396 -22.56 -16.09 21.77
N GLU A 397 -23.46 -15.93 22.75
CA GLU A 397 -24.00 -17.03 23.53
C GLU A 397 -25.44 -17.33 23.09
N LEU A 398 -25.74 -18.61 22.81
CA LEU A 398 -27.06 -19.07 22.47
C LEU A 398 -27.32 -20.41 23.16
N GLU A 399 -28.44 -20.50 23.90
CA GLU A 399 -28.84 -21.70 24.64
C GLU A 399 -27.73 -22.23 25.59
N GLY A 400 -27.01 -21.33 26.24
CA GLY A 400 -25.93 -21.64 27.19
C GLY A 400 -24.64 -22.16 26.52
N LYS A 401 -24.50 -21.96 25.22
CA LYS A 401 -23.25 -22.27 24.47
C LYS A 401 -22.66 -21.01 23.87
N GLU A 402 -21.38 -20.85 24.05
CA GLU A 402 -20.62 -19.81 23.33
C GLU A 402 -20.25 -20.29 21.93
N TYR A 403 -20.49 -19.41 20.95
CA TYR A 403 -20.10 -19.60 19.55
C TYR A 403 -19.09 -18.53 19.20
N ARG A 404 -18.01 -18.90 18.55
CA ARG A 404 -16.97 -17.99 18.05
C ARG A 404 -16.79 -18.19 16.56
N GLY A 405 -16.36 -17.15 15.88
CA GLY A 405 -16.12 -17.18 14.45
C GLY A 405 -15.68 -15.83 13.95
N HIS A 406 -15.78 -15.63 12.67
CA HIS A 406 -15.49 -14.35 12.05
C HIS A 406 -16.57 -13.98 11.03
N GLU A 407 -16.59 -12.74 10.63
CA GLU A 407 -17.51 -12.17 9.66
C GLU A 407 -16.71 -11.52 8.54
N PHE A 408 -17.07 -11.79 7.29
CA PHE A 408 -16.50 -11.17 6.11
C PHE A 408 -17.54 -11.14 4.98
N HIS A 409 -18.19 -9.99 4.77
CA HIS A 409 -19.16 -9.79 3.68
C HIS A 409 -19.31 -8.32 3.33
N TYR A 410 -19.89 -8.03 2.15
CA TYR A 410 -20.24 -6.69 1.70
C TYR A 410 -21.75 -6.45 1.62
N THR A 411 -22.53 -7.51 1.61
CA THR A 411 -23.99 -7.45 1.50
C THR A 411 -24.64 -6.97 2.79
N GLN A 412 -25.84 -6.39 2.69
CA GLN A 412 -26.58 -5.86 3.83
C GLN A 412 -28.02 -6.38 3.83
N PHE A 413 -28.70 -6.36 4.97
CA PHE A 413 -30.14 -6.60 5.04
C PHE A 413 -30.93 -5.39 4.55
N LEU A 414 -32.00 -5.64 3.79
CA LEU A 414 -33.02 -4.63 3.52
C LEU A 414 -33.96 -4.56 4.74
N GLY A 415 -33.78 -3.51 5.55
CA GLY A 415 -34.48 -3.34 6.81
C GLY A 415 -33.70 -3.79 8.05
N LYS A 416 -34.32 -3.84 9.20
CA LYS A 416 -33.70 -4.22 10.47
C LYS A 416 -34.10 -5.65 10.83
N PRO A 417 -33.21 -6.64 10.70
CA PRO A 417 -33.50 -8.01 11.11
C PRO A 417 -33.57 -8.13 12.65
N GLN A 418 -34.40 -9.03 13.14
CA GLN A 418 -34.44 -9.36 14.58
C GLN A 418 -33.46 -10.49 14.87
N SER A 419 -32.50 -10.23 15.74
CA SER A 419 -31.51 -11.21 16.21
C SER A 419 -32.06 -11.91 17.48
N VAL A 420 -31.83 -13.22 17.60
CA VAL A 420 -32.19 -14.00 18.78
C VAL A 420 -31.22 -13.85 19.94
N CYS A 421 -30.05 -13.32 19.73
CA CYS A 421 -29.05 -13.01 20.76
C CYS A 421 -28.19 -11.81 20.33
N GLN A 422 -27.49 -11.23 21.30
CA GLN A 422 -26.52 -10.17 21.05
C GLN A 422 -25.19 -10.78 20.60
N VAL A 423 -24.64 -10.26 19.50
CA VAL A 423 -23.32 -10.63 18.99
C VAL A 423 -22.31 -9.57 19.42
N TYR A 424 -21.10 -10.00 19.76
CA TYR A 424 -19.98 -9.15 20.21
C TYR A 424 -18.79 -9.31 19.29
N ASN A 425 -17.98 -8.26 19.17
CA ASN A 425 -16.67 -8.32 18.51
C ASN A 425 -15.61 -8.90 19.46
N ALA A 426 -14.37 -9.03 18.99
CA ALA A 426 -13.25 -9.56 19.79
C ALA A 426 -12.95 -8.78 21.09
N LYS A 427 -13.42 -7.54 21.22
CA LYS A 427 -13.25 -6.68 22.40
C LYS A 427 -14.42 -6.75 23.36
N GLY A 428 -15.43 -7.57 23.08
CA GLY A 428 -16.65 -7.66 23.88
C GLY A 428 -17.62 -6.52 23.63
N GLU A 429 -17.47 -5.74 22.56
CA GLU A 429 -18.41 -4.67 22.21
C GLU A 429 -19.55 -5.24 21.36
N PRO A 430 -20.80 -4.80 21.60
CA PRO A 430 -21.96 -5.29 20.84
C PRO A 430 -21.89 -4.82 19.39
N VAL A 431 -22.19 -5.73 18.46
CA VAL A 431 -22.29 -5.46 17.02
C VAL A 431 -23.68 -5.78 16.48
N SER A 432 -24.00 -5.21 15.32
CA SER A 432 -25.33 -5.36 14.69
C SER A 432 -25.51 -6.64 13.87
N THR A 433 -24.55 -7.54 13.87
CA THR A 433 -24.64 -8.83 13.18
C THR A 433 -25.79 -9.65 13.75
N PRO A 434 -26.78 -10.08 12.95
CA PRO A 434 -27.89 -10.87 13.47
C PRO A 434 -27.59 -12.35 13.54
N VAL A 435 -28.17 -13.02 14.51
CA VAL A 435 -28.26 -14.48 14.61
C VAL A 435 -29.73 -14.87 14.53
N PHE A 436 -30.06 -15.80 13.66
CA PHE A 436 -31.41 -16.26 13.45
C PHE A 436 -31.59 -17.69 13.96
N ARG A 437 -32.77 -17.91 14.61
CA ARG A 437 -33.25 -19.21 15.00
C ARG A 437 -34.67 -19.40 14.45
N TYR A 438 -34.83 -20.31 13.50
CA TYR A 438 -36.12 -20.68 12.96
C TYR A 438 -36.30 -22.18 13.05
N LYS A 439 -37.18 -22.68 13.91
CA LYS A 439 -37.29 -24.12 14.25
C LYS A 439 -35.92 -24.68 14.61
N ASN A 440 -35.38 -25.61 13.83
CA ASN A 440 -34.03 -26.19 14.01
C ASN A 440 -32.97 -25.58 13.07
N VAL A 441 -33.26 -24.42 12.47
CA VAL A 441 -32.32 -23.66 11.63
C VAL A 441 -31.59 -22.67 12.51
N LEU A 442 -30.25 -22.68 12.46
CA LEU A 442 -29.37 -21.64 12.99
C LEU A 442 -28.66 -20.96 11.82
N ALA A 443 -28.78 -19.65 11.71
CA ALA A 443 -28.18 -18.91 10.61
C ALA A 443 -27.62 -17.55 11.06
N SER A 444 -26.48 -17.12 10.50
CA SER A 444 -25.82 -15.83 10.75
C SER A 444 -24.88 -15.48 9.61
N TYR A 445 -24.45 -14.21 9.56
CA TYR A 445 -23.27 -13.84 8.75
C TYR A 445 -21.97 -14.39 9.33
N THR A 446 -21.96 -14.77 10.61
CA THR A 446 -20.76 -15.29 11.27
C THR A 446 -20.44 -16.67 10.74
N HIS A 447 -19.20 -16.83 10.25
CA HIS A 447 -18.61 -18.12 9.95
C HIS A 447 -18.17 -18.76 11.26
N LEU A 448 -18.87 -19.80 11.67
CA LEU A 448 -18.66 -20.45 12.95
C LEU A 448 -17.48 -21.40 12.92
N TYR A 449 -16.64 -21.29 13.92
CA TYR A 449 -15.63 -22.30 14.20
C TYR A 449 -16.21 -23.33 15.16
N MET A 450 -16.44 -24.52 14.71
CA MET A 450 -17.09 -25.57 15.50
C MET A 450 -16.10 -26.65 15.96
N PRO A 451 -16.14 -27.00 17.23
CA PRO A 451 -16.54 -26.28 18.45
C PRO A 451 -15.36 -25.94 19.35
N PRO A 452 -15.30 -24.90 20.09
CA PRO A 452 -14.48 -24.85 21.30
C PRO A 452 -15.30 -25.09 22.56
N LYS A 453 -14.75 -25.84 23.51
CA LYS A 453 -15.10 -25.78 24.92
C LYS A 453 -14.13 -24.78 25.55
N LEU A 454 -14.62 -23.72 26.15
CA LEU A 454 -13.80 -22.75 26.88
C LEU A 454 -14.33 -22.58 28.28
N GLY A 455 -13.42 -22.56 29.24
CA GLY A 455 -13.71 -22.26 30.63
C GLY A 455 -13.29 -20.85 31.01
N GLY A 456 -14.13 -20.15 31.78
CA GLY A 456 -13.77 -19.23 32.85
C GLY A 456 -13.59 -17.75 32.55
N ASP A 457 -14.60 -17.05 32.89
CA ASP A 457 -14.82 -15.61 33.08
C ASP A 457 -13.86 -14.88 34.02
N ARG A 458 -13.50 -13.62 33.71
CA ARG A 458 -13.33 -12.52 34.71
C ARG A 458 -13.40 -11.14 34.03
N GLY A 459 -14.41 -10.37 34.46
CA GLY A 459 -14.66 -9.01 34.01
C GLY A 459 -13.80 -7.92 34.67
N LEU A 460 -13.76 -6.76 34.04
CA LEU A 460 -13.44 -5.48 34.69
C LEU A 460 -14.21 -4.30 34.04
N LYS A 461 -14.66 -3.41 34.95
CA LYS A 461 -15.58 -2.28 34.68
C LYS A 461 -14.84 -0.96 34.43
N LYS A 462 -15.41 -0.18 33.51
CA LYS A 462 -15.64 1.28 33.39
C LYS A 462 -14.79 2.34 34.11
N GLY A 463 -14.52 3.42 33.34
CA GLY A 463 -14.37 4.79 33.81
C GLY A 463 -14.04 5.77 32.68
N ILE A 464 -15.00 6.64 32.31
CA ILE A 464 -14.84 7.80 31.42
C ILE A 464 -14.75 9.05 32.29
N PRO A 465 -14.02 10.09 31.94
CA PRO A 465 -14.56 11.44 32.02
C PRO A 465 -14.38 12.31 30.75
N ASP A 466 -15.24 13.32 30.75
CA ASP A 466 -15.70 14.23 29.73
C ASP A 466 -14.69 15.27 29.21
N ALA A 467 -15.09 15.80 28.06
CA ALA A 467 -14.47 16.87 27.30
C ALA A 467 -14.80 18.29 27.84
N GLY A 468 -13.93 19.23 27.58
CA GLY A 468 -14.17 20.64 27.80
C GLY A 468 -13.18 21.59 27.17
N SER A 469 -13.68 22.34 26.16
CA SER A 469 -13.33 23.70 25.74
C SER A 469 -11.96 24.04 25.14
N ASP A 470 -12.04 24.61 23.92
CA ASP A 470 -10.99 25.34 23.20
C ASP A 470 -10.35 26.47 24.03
N PRO A 471 -9.04 26.69 23.83
CA PRO A 471 -8.53 28.05 23.83
C PRO A 471 -7.63 28.37 22.61
N HIS A 472 -7.83 29.55 22.05
CA HIS A 472 -6.93 30.16 21.07
C HIS A 472 -5.51 30.40 21.64
N PRO A 473 -4.45 30.18 20.82
CA PRO A 473 -3.09 30.38 21.29
C PRO A 473 -2.70 31.85 21.43
N PRO A 474 -1.78 32.15 22.35
CA PRO A 474 -1.29 33.50 22.56
C PRO A 474 -0.27 33.90 21.48
N ASN A 475 -0.31 35.18 21.12
CA ASN A 475 0.68 35.87 20.27
C ASN A 475 2.11 35.76 20.86
N LEU A 476 2.93 34.86 20.31
CA LEU A 476 4.31 34.64 20.74
C LEU A 476 5.28 35.38 19.77
N GLY A 477 5.63 36.62 20.10
CA GLY A 477 6.67 37.39 19.41
C GLY A 477 8.09 36.93 19.79
N GLY A 478 8.53 35.73 19.35
CA GLY A 478 9.91 35.27 19.52
C GLY A 478 10.43 34.58 18.26
N LEU A 479 11.77 34.54 18.06
CA LEU A 479 12.41 33.77 17.00
C LEU A 479 12.26 32.27 17.34
N LEU A 480 11.65 31.51 16.40
CA LEU A 480 11.53 30.05 16.53
C LEU A 480 12.79 29.37 15.98
N HIS A 481 13.18 28.26 16.63
CA HIS A 481 14.19 27.37 16.08
C HIS A 481 13.72 26.72 14.78
N PRO A 482 14.62 26.34 13.86
CA PRO A 482 14.26 25.56 12.70
C PRO A 482 13.67 24.19 13.12
N ILE A 483 12.63 23.75 12.45
CA ILE A 483 12.00 22.43 12.65
C ILE A 483 12.30 21.51 11.48
N MET A 484 12.67 20.24 11.75
CA MET A 484 12.92 19.26 10.71
C MET A 484 11.97 18.07 10.82
N PHE A 485 11.21 17.79 9.76
CA PHE A 485 10.43 16.58 9.62
C PHE A 485 11.27 15.49 8.97
N ALA A 486 11.77 14.56 9.78
CA ALA A 486 12.54 13.39 9.36
C ALA A 486 11.63 12.16 9.26
N GLY A 487 12.01 11.15 8.49
CA GLY A 487 11.15 9.98 8.27
C GLY A 487 11.75 8.66 8.75
N THR A 488 10.87 7.70 9.06
CA THR A 488 11.25 6.30 9.23
C THR A 488 11.48 5.59 7.89
N GLY A 489 11.09 6.21 6.77
CA GLY A 489 11.21 5.68 5.42
C GLY A 489 10.85 6.70 4.36
N SER A 490 10.87 6.28 3.09
CA SER A 490 10.24 7.01 1.99
C SER A 490 8.72 6.94 2.12
N ASP A 491 8.00 7.92 1.52
CA ASP A 491 6.52 8.01 1.44
C ASP A 491 5.76 8.02 2.78
N VAL A 492 6.45 8.25 3.91
CA VAL A 492 5.78 8.34 5.22
C VAL A 492 4.98 9.64 5.39
N GLY A 493 5.02 10.54 4.41
CA GLY A 493 4.28 11.82 4.37
C GLY A 493 5.03 13.03 4.92
N LYS A 494 6.38 13.01 4.94
CA LYS A 494 7.21 14.16 5.36
C LYS A 494 6.86 15.46 4.64
N SER A 495 6.75 15.39 3.31
CA SER A 495 6.52 16.57 2.44
C SER A 495 5.18 17.23 2.73
N ILE A 496 4.13 16.41 2.96
CA ILE A 496 2.79 16.87 3.31
C ILE A 496 2.77 17.52 4.71
N VAL A 497 3.42 16.89 5.69
CA VAL A 497 3.54 17.45 7.05
C VAL A 497 4.31 18.76 7.01
N ALA A 498 5.41 18.84 6.24
CA ALA A 498 6.17 20.07 6.06
C ALA A 498 5.32 21.18 5.42
N ALA A 499 4.53 20.85 4.37
CA ALA A 499 3.61 21.81 3.75
C ALA A 499 2.54 22.32 4.74
N ALA A 500 1.98 21.42 5.57
CA ALA A 500 1.03 21.77 6.61
C ALA A 500 1.65 22.79 7.60
N PHE A 501 2.88 22.52 8.06
CA PHE A 501 3.54 23.43 9.01
C PHE A 501 3.97 24.74 8.37
N CYS A 502 4.34 24.76 7.09
CA CYS A 502 4.51 26.01 6.36
C CYS A 502 3.23 26.86 6.37
N ARG A 503 2.06 26.22 6.16
CA ARG A 503 0.76 26.92 6.21
C ARG A 503 0.39 27.33 7.63
N ILE A 504 0.57 26.47 8.63
CA ILE A 504 0.29 26.73 10.05
C ILE A 504 1.07 27.97 10.53
N PHE A 505 2.39 27.99 10.36
CA PHE A 505 3.22 29.12 10.77
C PHE A 505 2.85 30.42 10.06
N LYS A 506 2.49 30.35 8.76
CA LYS A 506 1.96 31.52 8.03
C LYS A 506 0.67 32.03 8.65
N GLN A 507 -0.29 31.14 8.95
CA GLN A 507 -1.57 31.52 9.56
C GLN A 507 -1.39 32.13 10.94
N ASP A 508 -0.39 31.68 11.70
CA ASP A 508 -0.04 32.19 13.03
C ASP A 508 0.81 33.45 13.01
N GLY A 509 1.04 34.03 11.81
CA GLY A 509 1.70 35.34 11.63
C GLY A 509 3.21 35.28 11.52
N TYR A 510 3.83 34.11 11.44
CA TYR A 510 5.25 33.97 11.15
C TYR A 510 5.53 34.10 9.65
N HIS A 511 6.81 34.17 9.30
CA HIS A 511 7.27 34.21 7.91
C HIS A 511 8.11 32.97 7.57
N PRO A 512 7.49 31.80 7.45
CA PRO A 512 8.20 30.52 7.28
C PRO A 512 8.77 30.38 5.88
N ALA A 513 9.82 29.54 5.75
CA ALA A 513 10.26 29.05 4.45
C ALA A 513 10.58 27.54 4.53
N PRO A 514 10.27 26.76 3.48
CA PRO A 514 10.68 25.36 3.39
C PRO A 514 12.18 25.25 3.09
N PHE A 515 12.78 24.10 3.50
CA PHE A 515 14.13 23.74 3.14
C PHE A 515 14.33 22.25 3.01
N LYS A 516 14.84 21.79 1.88
CA LYS A 516 15.30 20.41 1.67
C LYS A 516 16.68 20.43 1.03
N ALA A 517 17.66 20.00 1.78
CA ALA A 517 19.07 20.09 1.39
C ALA A 517 19.39 19.43 0.05
N GLN A 518 18.85 18.23 -0.18
CA GLN A 518 18.92 17.51 -1.44
C GLN A 518 17.58 16.86 -1.73
N ASN A 519 17.11 16.98 -2.95
CA ASN A 519 15.92 16.28 -3.44
C ASN A 519 16.26 15.38 -4.62
N MET A 520 15.54 14.27 -4.76
CA MET A 520 15.62 13.36 -5.91
C MET A 520 14.22 13.24 -6.51
N ALA A 521 13.97 13.94 -7.61
CA ALA A 521 12.65 14.01 -8.23
C ALA A 521 12.75 14.27 -9.73
N LEU A 522 11.80 13.73 -10.49
CA LEU A 522 11.60 14.05 -11.91
C LEU A 522 10.80 15.36 -12.08
N ASN A 523 9.93 15.67 -11.12
CA ASN A 523 9.12 16.87 -11.11
C ASN A 523 9.91 18.09 -10.62
N SER A 524 9.91 19.15 -11.38
CA SER A 524 10.58 20.40 -11.04
C SER A 524 9.76 21.62 -11.47
N TYR A 525 10.15 22.76 -10.94
CA TYR A 525 9.49 24.04 -11.16
C TYR A 525 10.55 25.12 -11.42
N ALA A 526 10.18 26.16 -12.16
CA ALA A 526 11.07 27.32 -12.38
C ALA A 526 10.85 28.38 -11.27
N THR A 527 11.91 28.85 -10.64
CA THR A 527 11.85 29.99 -9.71
C THR A 527 11.56 31.30 -10.46
N PRO A 528 11.14 32.38 -9.77
CA PRO A 528 10.99 33.70 -10.39
C PRO A 528 12.25 34.19 -11.12
N ASP A 529 13.45 33.80 -10.64
CA ASP A 529 14.74 34.17 -11.24
C ASP A 529 15.14 33.27 -12.43
N GLY A 530 14.25 32.38 -12.88
CA GLY A 530 14.52 31.47 -14.01
C GLY A 530 15.49 30.34 -13.69
N LEU A 531 15.53 29.91 -12.46
CA LEU A 531 16.34 28.78 -11.98
C LEU A 531 15.43 27.59 -11.62
N GLU A 532 15.99 26.37 -11.58
CA GLU A 532 15.23 25.15 -11.35
C GLU A 532 15.20 24.74 -9.87
N ILE A 533 14.02 24.30 -9.38
CA ILE A 533 13.80 23.80 -8.01
C ILE A 533 12.90 22.57 -8.04
N GLY A 534 13.00 21.69 -7.03
CA GLY A 534 12.09 20.54 -6.87
C GLY A 534 10.64 20.99 -6.65
N ARG A 535 9.66 20.26 -7.23
CA ARG A 535 8.24 20.64 -7.16
C ARG A 535 7.72 20.67 -5.72
N ALA A 536 8.11 19.72 -4.88
CA ALA A 536 7.67 19.67 -3.49
C ALA A 536 8.02 20.95 -2.71
N GLN A 537 9.21 21.51 -2.91
CA GLN A 537 9.61 22.74 -2.23
C GLN A 537 8.91 23.96 -2.81
N ALA A 538 8.54 23.95 -4.09
CA ALA A 538 7.69 24.98 -4.67
C ALA A 538 6.28 24.95 -4.04
N VAL A 539 5.68 23.77 -3.87
CA VAL A 539 4.38 23.56 -3.19
C VAL A 539 4.44 24.03 -1.72
N GLN A 540 5.50 23.69 -1.01
CA GLN A 540 5.68 24.12 0.38
C GLN A 540 5.87 25.64 0.49
N ALA A 541 6.54 26.28 -0.49
CA ALA A 541 6.66 27.74 -0.58
C ALA A 541 5.30 28.41 -0.88
N GLU A 542 4.48 27.82 -1.77
CA GLU A 542 3.10 28.24 -2.02
C GLU A 542 2.26 28.17 -0.74
N ALA A 543 2.35 27.06 0.02
CA ALA A 543 1.67 26.91 1.31
C ALA A 543 2.13 27.98 2.32
N ALA A 544 3.41 28.32 2.34
CA ALA A 544 3.98 29.42 3.13
C ALA A 544 3.57 30.82 2.63
N GLY A 545 3.01 30.91 1.42
CA GLY A 545 2.63 32.18 0.76
C GLY A 545 3.79 33.02 0.32
N ILE A 546 4.93 32.42 -0.02
CA ILE A 546 6.13 33.06 -0.47
C ILE A 546 6.57 32.56 -1.85
N PRO A 547 7.26 33.37 -2.67
CA PRO A 547 7.83 32.85 -3.91
C PRO A 547 8.94 31.85 -3.63
N CYS A 548 8.99 30.77 -4.43
CA CYS A 548 10.04 29.76 -4.29
C CYS A 548 11.41 30.32 -4.73
N HIS A 549 12.47 29.83 -4.09
CA HIS A 549 13.86 30.23 -4.32
C HIS A 549 14.79 29.00 -4.25
N THR A 550 15.89 28.99 -5.01
CA THR A 550 16.82 27.85 -5.06
C THR A 550 17.49 27.51 -3.74
N ASP A 551 17.61 28.48 -2.81
CA ASP A 551 18.09 28.20 -1.45
C ASP A 551 17.17 27.26 -0.68
N MET A 552 15.89 27.10 -1.08
CA MET A 552 14.95 26.16 -0.47
C MET A 552 15.25 24.71 -0.85
N ASN A 553 15.86 24.49 -2.04
CA ASN A 553 16.34 23.19 -2.50
C ASN A 553 17.63 23.36 -3.33
N PRO A 554 18.78 23.54 -2.68
CA PRO A 554 20.03 23.88 -3.36
C PRO A 554 20.59 22.74 -4.23
N LEU A 555 20.22 21.48 -3.96
CA LEU A 555 20.68 20.32 -4.69
C LEU A 555 19.52 19.46 -5.15
N LEU A 556 19.30 19.39 -6.46
CA LEU A 556 18.27 18.54 -7.06
C LEU A 556 18.91 17.50 -7.98
N LEU A 557 18.55 16.23 -7.80
CA LEU A 557 18.98 15.09 -8.62
C LEU A 557 17.79 14.61 -9.45
N LYS A 558 17.97 14.55 -10.77
CA LYS A 558 16.96 14.03 -11.71
C LYS A 558 17.46 12.70 -12.30
N PRO A 559 16.90 11.56 -11.86
CA PRO A 559 17.28 10.25 -12.41
C PRO A 559 17.10 10.20 -13.93
N GLN A 560 18.09 9.66 -14.65
CA GLN A 560 18.02 9.40 -16.10
C GLN A 560 18.07 7.90 -16.41
N SER A 561 18.75 7.14 -15.54
CA SER A 561 18.83 5.68 -15.59
C SER A 561 19.07 5.14 -14.18
N ASP A 562 19.15 3.82 -14.02
CA ASP A 562 19.43 3.16 -12.74
C ASP A 562 20.75 3.63 -12.09
N HIS A 563 21.68 4.19 -12.87
CA HIS A 563 23.02 4.55 -12.42
C HIS A 563 23.39 6.02 -12.61
N THR A 564 22.62 6.77 -13.39
CA THR A 564 22.98 8.16 -13.74
C THR A 564 21.87 9.13 -13.37
N SER A 565 22.27 10.29 -12.82
CA SER A 565 21.36 11.40 -12.53
C SER A 565 21.93 12.71 -13.07
N GLN A 566 21.05 13.56 -13.59
CA GLN A 566 21.41 14.96 -13.85
C GLN A 566 21.45 15.69 -12.50
N VAL A 567 22.59 16.32 -12.21
CA VAL A 567 22.82 17.10 -11.00
C VAL A 567 22.52 18.57 -11.27
N ILE A 568 21.65 19.16 -10.47
CA ILE A 568 21.29 20.58 -10.51
C ILE A 568 21.70 21.20 -9.17
N LEU A 569 22.61 22.16 -9.20
CA LEU A 569 23.11 22.87 -8.02
C LEU A 569 22.72 24.34 -8.09
N ASN A 570 22.07 24.85 -7.01
CA ASN A 570 21.55 26.21 -6.94
C ASN A 570 20.73 26.57 -8.20
N GLY A 571 19.93 25.63 -8.68
CA GLY A 571 19.05 25.76 -9.83
C GLY A 571 19.72 25.68 -11.20
N ARG A 572 21.02 25.35 -11.29
CA ARG A 572 21.76 25.24 -12.55
C ARG A 572 22.26 23.83 -12.80
N PRO A 573 22.08 23.25 -14.00
CA PRO A 573 22.56 21.92 -14.33
C PRO A 573 24.09 21.88 -14.37
N LEU A 574 24.68 20.89 -13.70
CA LEU A 574 26.11 20.59 -13.71
C LEU A 574 26.50 19.44 -14.67
N GLY A 575 25.49 18.84 -15.33
CA GLY A 575 25.63 17.66 -16.18
C GLY A 575 25.24 16.36 -15.50
N ASN A 576 25.38 15.26 -16.25
CA ASN A 576 25.04 13.92 -15.80
C ASN A 576 26.20 13.33 -15.00
N LYS A 577 25.89 12.68 -13.87
CA LYS A 577 26.88 12.01 -13.03
C LYS A 577 26.42 10.61 -12.68
N ASP A 578 27.35 9.67 -12.69
CA ASP A 578 27.13 8.34 -12.12
C ASP A 578 26.97 8.44 -10.59
N ALA A 579 26.05 7.67 -10.02
CA ALA A 579 25.76 7.68 -8.58
C ALA A 579 27.01 7.34 -7.74
N TYR A 580 27.87 6.45 -8.23
CA TYR A 580 29.09 6.06 -7.52
C TYR A 580 30.12 7.19 -7.52
N ASP A 581 30.33 7.88 -8.66
CA ASP A 581 31.26 9.00 -8.79
C ASP A 581 30.79 10.25 -8.04
N TYR A 582 29.48 10.44 -7.94
CA TYR A 582 28.88 11.53 -7.17
C TYR A 582 29.24 11.45 -5.69
N TRP A 583 29.28 10.24 -5.11
CA TRP A 583 29.53 9.99 -3.69
C TRP A 583 31.00 9.67 -3.36
N ARG A 584 31.86 9.52 -4.34
CA ARG A 584 33.25 9.16 -4.12
C ARG A 584 34.05 10.38 -3.62
N ARG A 585 34.61 10.30 -2.41
CA ARG A 585 35.67 11.21 -1.97
C ARG A 585 36.85 11.01 -2.92
N GLN A 586 37.17 11.98 -3.78
CA GLN A 586 38.43 11.93 -4.53
C GLN A 586 39.60 11.95 -3.53
N PRO A 587 40.54 11.03 -3.63
CA PRO A 587 41.75 11.07 -2.80
C PRO A 587 42.46 12.40 -3.05
N SER A 588 43.03 12.99 -1.99
CA SER A 588 43.94 14.16 -2.09
C SER A 588 44.93 13.97 -3.19
N PRO A 589 45.24 14.96 -4.01
CA PRO A 589 46.16 14.83 -5.11
C PRO A 589 47.55 14.48 -4.57
N LEU A 590 47.97 13.24 -4.73
CA LEU A 590 49.34 12.85 -4.69
C LEU A 590 50.04 13.60 -5.86
N LYS A 591 51.00 14.42 -5.51
CA LYS A 591 51.89 15.17 -6.43
C LYS A 591 52.49 14.17 -7.43
N LEU A 592 52.02 14.15 -8.66
CA LEU A 592 52.76 13.64 -9.82
C LEU A 592 52.68 14.70 -10.91
N GLY A 593 53.85 15.17 -11.29
CA GLY A 593 54.03 16.26 -12.21
C GLY A 593 53.53 16.01 -13.62
N GLY A 594 53.12 17.09 -14.24
CA GLY A 594 53.15 17.29 -15.67
C GLY A 594 51.81 17.12 -16.38
N VAL A 595 51.35 18.22 -16.86
CA VAL A 595 50.59 18.61 -18.06
C VAL A 595 49.34 19.45 -17.74
N ARG A 596 49.36 20.66 -18.26
CA ARG A 596 48.29 21.66 -18.22
C ARG A 596 47.04 21.18 -18.95
N GLY A 597 45.89 21.33 -18.30
CA GLY A 597 44.58 21.21 -18.94
C GLY A 597 43.45 21.31 -17.94
N GLY A 598 42.69 22.42 -17.92
CA GLY A 598 41.35 22.56 -17.33
C GLY A 598 41.29 22.64 -15.82
N LEU A 599 40.99 23.82 -15.26
CA LEU A 599 40.59 24.08 -13.89
C LEU A 599 39.24 23.42 -13.59
N ASN A 600 39.22 22.13 -13.23
CA ASN A 600 38.07 21.54 -12.55
C ASN A 600 38.06 22.06 -11.09
N LYS A 601 37.32 23.13 -10.83
CA LYS A 601 36.99 23.56 -9.46
C LYS A 601 36.26 22.42 -8.77
N HIS A 602 36.85 21.85 -7.74
CA HIS A 602 36.23 20.86 -6.88
C HIS A 602 35.04 21.54 -6.16
N ILE A 603 33.81 21.11 -6.45
CA ILE A 603 32.59 21.65 -5.81
C ILE A 603 32.38 20.90 -4.49
N ASP A 604 32.36 21.64 -3.39
CA ASP A 604 31.97 21.13 -2.08
C ASP A 604 30.46 21.29 -1.89
N TYR A 605 29.71 20.25 -2.22
CA TYR A 605 28.25 20.24 -2.11
C TYR A 605 27.75 20.54 -0.70
N ARG A 606 28.45 20.06 0.35
CA ARG A 606 28.07 20.33 1.75
C ARG A 606 28.17 21.81 2.06
N LYS A 607 29.24 22.45 1.65
CA LYS A 607 29.43 23.90 1.83
C LYS A 607 28.35 24.70 1.11
N GLU A 608 28.02 24.33 -0.13
CA GLU A 608 26.98 25.01 -0.91
C GLU A 608 25.60 24.89 -0.24
N VAL A 609 25.25 23.67 0.21
CA VAL A 609 23.97 23.39 0.89
C VAL A 609 23.87 24.14 2.22
N CYS A 610 24.90 24.11 3.06
CA CYS A 610 24.92 24.84 4.31
C CYS A 610 24.81 26.36 4.08
N SER A 611 25.54 26.90 3.09
CA SER A 611 25.46 28.31 2.76
C SER A 611 24.09 28.75 2.24
N ALA A 612 23.37 27.86 1.52
CA ALA A 612 22.00 28.14 1.08
C ALA A 612 21.06 28.23 2.27
N PHE A 613 21.14 27.28 3.22
CA PHE A 613 20.37 27.32 4.45
C PHE A 613 20.64 28.59 5.25
N ASP A 614 21.92 28.96 5.44
CA ASP A 614 22.30 30.15 6.22
C ASP A 614 21.73 31.43 5.57
N ARG A 615 21.76 31.53 4.23
CA ARG A 615 21.12 32.67 3.51
C ARG A 615 19.61 32.70 3.70
N LEU A 616 18.97 31.50 3.67
CA LEU A 616 17.50 31.41 3.84
C LEU A 616 17.07 31.78 5.25
N ALA A 617 17.80 31.32 6.27
CA ALA A 617 17.54 31.59 7.69
C ALA A 617 17.72 33.07 8.08
N THR A 618 18.44 33.87 7.29
CA THR A 618 18.50 35.32 7.51
C THR A 618 17.24 36.09 7.06
N ARG A 619 16.41 35.45 6.23
CA ARG A 619 15.23 36.09 5.60
C ARG A 619 13.90 35.60 6.13
N TYR A 620 13.87 34.38 6.67
CA TYR A 620 12.63 33.68 7.03
C TYR A 620 12.75 33.04 8.41
N ASN A 621 11.65 33.00 9.15
CA ASN A 621 11.54 32.35 10.46
C ASN A 621 10.12 31.87 10.72
N PRO A 622 9.90 30.57 11.12
CA PRO A 622 10.91 29.50 11.19
C PRO A 622 11.27 28.91 9.82
N ILE A 623 12.39 28.20 9.76
CA ILE A 623 12.70 27.33 8.61
C ILE A 623 12.09 25.95 8.85
N VAL A 624 11.24 25.51 7.94
CA VAL A 624 10.59 24.19 7.94
C VAL A 624 11.42 23.25 7.06
N MET A 625 12.17 22.36 7.70
CA MET A 625 13.09 21.46 7.00
C MET A 625 12.46 20.11 6.74
N GLU A 626 12.77 19.51 5.60
CA GLU A 626 12.34 18.17 5.21
C GLU A 626 13.55 17.24 5.04
N GLY A 627 13.52 16.08 5.71
CA GLY A 627 14.49 15.00 5.51
C GLY A 627 14.22 14.19 4.22
N ALA A 628 15.19 13.40 3.78
CA ALA A 628 15.05 12.48 2.65
C ALA A 628 15.16 11.02 3.11
N GLY A 629 14.30 10.15 2.57
CA GLY A 629 14.28 8.73 2.91
C GLY A 629 14.10 8.47 4.39
N SER A 630 14.94 7.58 4.96
CA SER A 630 14.98 7.23 6.38
C SER A 630 16.23 7.80 7.07
N ILE A 631 16.07 8.29 8.31
CA ILE A 631 17.24 8.64 9.15
C ILE A 631 18.03 7.40 9.58
N ALA A 632 17.48 6.22 9.41
CA ALA A 632 18.09 4.95 9.80
C ALA A 632 19.10 4.39 8.77
N GLU A 633 19.35 5.09 7.67
CA GLU A 633 20.35 4.71 6.66
C GLU A 633 21.79 5.01 7.14
N ILE A 634 22.20 4.29 8.21
CA ILE A 634 23.49 4.54 8.90
C ILE A 634 24.72 4.30 8.01
N ASN A 635 24.61 3.46 6.96
CA ASN A 635 25.65 3.23 5.95
C ASN A 635 25.91 4.47 5.07
N LEU A 636 24.96 5.41 5.02
CA LEU A 636 25.08 6.68 4.29
C LEU A 636 25.44 7.85 5.21
N LYS A 637 25.56 7.62 6.52
CA LYS A 637 25.70 8.68 7.53
C LYS A 637 26.88 9.63 7.26
N ASP A 638 28.03 9.12 6.82
CA ASP A 638 29.20 9.95 6.48
C ASP A 638 28.99 10.81 5.23
N ARG A 639 28.03 10.45 4.41
CA ARG A 639 27.66 11.11 3.15
C ARG A 639 26.34 11.87 3.22
N ASP A 640 25.63 11.73 4.36
CA ASP A 640 24.34 12.38 4.59
C ASP A 640 24.50 13.91 4.53
N LEU A 641 23.82 14.54 3.56
CA LEU A 641 23.71 15.98 3.40
C LEU A 641 22.35 16.52 3.84
N VAL A 642 21.37 15.63 4.14
CA VAL A 642 19.95 16.01 4.19
C VAL A 642 19.37 15.87 5.60
N ASN A 643 19.66 14.73 6.27
CA ASN A 643 18.99 14.38 7.53
C ASN A 643 19.75 14.95 8.76
N MET A 644 20.28 14.08 9.61
CA MET A 644 20.83 14.48 10.89
C MET A 644 22.06 15.41 10.78
N SER A 645 22.82 15.30 9.69
CA SER A 645 23.95 16.21 9.45
C SER A 645 23.49 17.66 9.23
N MET A 646 22.36 17.83 8.52
CA MET A 646 21.79 19.14 8.28
C MET A 646 21.03 19.66 9.50
N ALA A 647 20.36 18.77 10.24
CA ALA A 647 19.72 19.11 11.53
C ALA A 647 20.75 19.70 12.52
N ARG A 648 21.95 19.09 12.60
CA ARG A 648 23.07 19.63 13.45
C ARG A 648 23.54 21.01 12.97
N HIS A 649 23.72 21.21 11.65
CA HIS A 649 24.15 22.50 11.11
C HIS A 649 23.13 23.58 11.42
N ALA A 650 21.86 23.29 11.18
CA ALA A 650 20.73 24.21 11.37
C ALA A 650 20.37 24.40 12.86
N LYS A 651 20.89 23.57 13.77
CA LYS A 651 20.42 23.42 15.17
C LYS A 651 18.92 23.21 15.24
N ALA A 652 18.39 22.38 14.33
CA ALA A 652 16.96 22.15 14.18
C ALA A 652 16.45 21.13 15.19
N ASP A 653 15.24 21.35 15.68
CA ASP A 653 14.49 20.36 16.44
C ASP A 653 13.84 19.38 15.47
N VAL A 654 14.11 18.08 15.68
CA VAL A 654 13.69 17.02 14.74
C VAL A 654 12.42 16.36 15.23
N ILE A 655 11.42 16.28 14.37
CA ILE A 655 10.19 15.51 14.56
C ILE A 655 10.22 14.32 13.61
N LEU A 656 10.15 13.11 14.18
CA LEU A 656 10.18 11.86 13.41
C LEU A 656 8.77 11.49 12.94
N VAL A 657 8.58 11.35 11.64
CA VAL A 657 7.31 10.96 11.01
C VAL A 657 7.34 9.46 10.69
N GLY A 658 6.37 8.71 11.23
CA GLY A 658 6.18 7.29 10.97
C GLY A 658 4.86 7.01 10.25
N ASP A 659 4.87 6.09 9.28
CA ASP A 659 3.68 5.64 8.55
C ASP A 659 3.09 4.39 9.22
N ILE A 660 1.82 4.48 9.65
CA ILE A 660 1.12 3.34 10.28
C ILE A 660 0.31 2.51 9.28
N ASP A 661 -0.02 3.06 8.12
CA ASP A 661 -0.87 2.39 7.11
C ASP A 661 -0.22 1.11 6.55
N ARG A 662 1.10 1.09 6.46
CA ARG A 662 1.87 -0.07 6.02
C ARG A 662 2.11 -1.13 7.11
N GLY A 663 1.78 -0.82 8.39
CA GLY A 663 2.08 -1.66 9.55
C GLY A 663 3.54 -1.57 10.01
N GLY A 664 3.85 -2.15 11.18
CA GLY A 664 5.20 -2.18 11.74
C GLY A 664 5.73 -0.84 12.26
N VAL A 665 4.86 0.15 12.52
CA VAL A 665 5.25 1.50 12.95
C VAL A 665 6.09 1.52 14.24
N PHE A 666 5.81 0.63 15.19
CA PHE A 666 6.60 0.52 16.43
C PHE A 666 8.06 0.19 16.15
N ALA A 667 8.30 -0.83 15.32
CA ALA A 667 9.64 -1.26 14.96
C ALA A 667 10.39 -0.19 14.15
N SER A 668 9.72 0.44 13.18
CA SER A 668 10.35 1.46 12.34
C SER A 668 10.68 2.74 13.11
N VAL A 669 9.81 3.18 14.02
CA VAL A 669 10.06 4.36 14.87
C VAL A 669 11.17 4.07 15.88
N TYR A 670 11.03 2.98 16.65
CA TYR A 670 12.04 2.58 17.63
C TYR A 670 13.40 2.35 16.98
N GLY A 671 13.46 1.56 15.90
CA GLY A 671 14.70 1.29 15.16
C GLY A 671 15.35 2.56 14.62
N SER A 672 14.54 3.48 14.06
CA SER A 672 15.05 4.75 13.54
C SER A 672 15.72 5.61 14.61
N ILE A 673 15.17 5.64 15.84
CA ILE A 673 15.73 6.39 16.98
C ILE A 673 16.92 5.64 17.57
N ALA A 674 16.80 4.31 17.77
CA ALA A 674 17.81 3.51 18.45
C ALA A 674 19.15 3.43 17.69
N LEU A 675 19.10 3.50 16.35
CA LEU A 675 20.30 3.49 15.48
C LEU A 675 21.02 4.84 15.40
N GLN A 676 20.44 5.93 15.91
CA GLN A 676 21.14 7.22 15.92
C GLN A 676 22.22 7.28 17.00
N SER A 677 23.23 8.12 16.79
CA SER A 677 24.21 8.44 17.81
C SER A 677 23.54 9.14 19.00
N PRO A 678 24.13 9.09 20.22
CA PRO A 678 23.58 9.80 21.37
C PRO A 678 23.37 11.31 21.14
N GLU A 679 24.23 11.94 20.33
CA GLU A 679 24.14 13.35 19.94
C GLU A 679 22.95 13.61 19.01
N ASP A 680 22.75 12.72 18.03
CA ASP A 680 21.65 12.85 17.08
C ASP A 680 20.29 12.57 17.74
N ARG A 681 20.24 11.58 18.67
CA ARG A 681 19.02 11.30 19.44
C ARG A 681 18.52 12.51 20.22
N LYS A 682 19.41 13.34 20.75
CA LYS A 682 19.04 14.56 21.50
C LYS A 682 18.32 15.59 20.64
N LEU A 683 18.51 15.56 19.33
CA LEU A 683 17.82 16.45 18.39
C LEU A 683 16.38 15.98 18.12
N ILE A 684 16.05 14.69 18.32
CA ILE A 684 14.71 14.16 18.10
C ILE A 684 13.85 14.52 19.32
N LYS A 685 12.90 15.44 19.12
CA LYS A 685 12.07 16.03 20.17
C LYS A 685 10.66 15.45 20.21
N GLY A 686 10.22 14.83 19.12
CA GLY A 686 8.86 14.29 19.04
C GLY A 686 8.67 13.30 17.89
N ILE A 687 7.56 12.60 17.95
CA ILE A 687 7.11 11.64 16.96
C ILE A 687 5.74 12.07 16.45
N ILE A 688 5.52 12.01 15.14
CA ILE A 688 4.19 12.10 14.52
C ILE A 688 3.91 10.78 13.82
N ILE A 689 2.78 10.15 14.12
CA ILE A 689 2.29 8.98 13.43
C ILE A 689 1.32 9.44 12.35
N ASN A 690 1.60 9.09 11.10
CA ASN A 690 0.84 9.55 9.94
C ASN A 690 0.05 8.42 9.28
N LYS A 691 -0.96 8.78 8.48
CA LYS A 691 -1.81 7.87 7.68
C LYS A 691 -2.59 6.87 8.54
N PHE A 692 -3.03 7.26 9.72
CA PHE A 692 -3.82 6.39 10.58
C PHE A 692 -5.19 6.08 9.96
N ARG A 693 -5.59 4.81 9.98
CA ARG A 693 -6.91 4.36 9.54
C ARG A 693 -7.63 3.65 10.67
N GLY A 694 -8.86 4.02 10.94
CA GLY A 694 -9.70 3.41 11.97
C GLY A 694 -10.02 4.35 13.12
N ASP A 695 -10.44 3.79 14.25
CA ASP A 695 -10.82 4.56 15.44
C ASP A 695 -9.57 4.95 16.23
N MET A 696 -9.36 6.25 16.40
CA MET A 696 -8.20 6.83 17.12
C MET A 696 -8.08 6.33 18.56
N ARG A 697 -9.20 6.07 19.23
CA ARG A 697 -9.24 5.55 20.60
C ARG A 697 -8.53 4.20 20.75
N LEU A 698 -8.43 3.43 19.66
CA LEU A 698 -7.76 2.14 19.64
C LEU A 698 -6.22 2.25 19.67
N PHE A 699 -5.68 3.41 19.33
CA PHE A 699 -4.24 3.63 19.29
C PHE A 699 -3.70 4.39 20.50
N GLU A 700 -4.55 4.81 21.45
CA GLU A 700 -4.11 5.59 22.63
C GLU A 700 -3.10 4.82 23.50
N GLU A 701 -3.32 3.52 23.72
CA GLU A 701 -2.32 2.69 24.42
C GLU A 701 -1.05 2.49 23.58
N GLY A 702 -1.19 2.37 22.27
CA GLY A 702 -0.07 2.29 21.34
C GLY A 702 0.79 3.55 21.36
N ARG A 703 0.17 4.73 21.46
CA ARG A 703 0.87 6.00 21.68
C ARG A 703 1.77 5.96 22.91
N LYS A 704 1.20 5.59 24.08
CA LYS A 704 1.98 5.47 25.33
C LYS A 704 3.11 4.45 25.23
N MET A 705 2.85 3.30 24.58
CA MET A 705 3.89 2.29 24.36
C MET A 705 5.05 2.83 23.51
N LEU A 706 4.79 3.63 22.48
CA LEU A 706 5.84 4.25 21.68
C LEU A 706 6.65 5.26 22.50
N GLU A 707 5.98 6.08 23.32
CA GLU A 707 6.62 7.04 24.21
C GLU A 707 7.54 6.33 25.22
N ASP A 708 7.04 5.27 25.86
CA ASP A 708 7.81 4.46 26.84
C ASP A 708 9.01 3.77 26.18
N LEU A 709 8.84 3.22 24.98
CA LEU A 709 9.91 2.54 24.25
C LEU A 709 10.99 3.49 23.73
N CYS A 710 10.59 4.65 23.25
CA CYS A 710 11.46 5.58 22.54
C CYS A 710 12.06 6.65 23.48
N GLY A 711 11.42 6.92 24.61
CA GLY A 711 11.75 8.05 25.49
C GLY A 711 11.52 9.41 24.84
N VAL A 712 10.64 9.47 23.82
CA VAL A 712 10.32 10.67 23.02
C VAL A 712 8.80 10.78 22.90
N PRO A 713 8.19 11.96 23.14
CA PRO A 713 6.74 12.12 23.10
C PRO A 713 6.16 11.91 21.68
N VAL A 714 4.97 11.32 21.61
CA VAL A 714 4.16 11.28 20.39
C VAL A 714 3.29 12.53 20.34
N LEU A 715 3.69 13.49 19.51
CA LEU A 715 3.06 14.81 19.40
C LEU A 715 1.73 14.77 18.66
N GLY A 716 1.47 13.71 17.90
CA GLY A 716 0.21 13.58 17.20
C GLY A 716 0.08 12.28 16.41
N VAL A 717 -1.18 11.96 16.10
CA VAL A 717 -1.55 10.85 15.22
C VAL A 717 -2.48 11.41 14.16
N ILE A 718 -1.99 11.51 12.91
CA ILE A 718 -2.71 12.14 11.81
C ILE A 718 -3.51 11.05 11.07
N PRO A 719 -4.86 11.15 11.03
CA PRO A 719 -5.68 10.24 10.26
C PRO A 719 -5.42 10.38 8.76
N TYR A 720 -5.63 9.27 8.03
CA TYR A 720 -5.61 9.29 6.57
C TYR A 720 -6.75 10.20 6.06
N TYR A 721 -6.42 11.17 5.24
CA TYR A 721 -7.38 12.09 4.63
C TYR A 721 -7.71 11.66 3.19
N LYS A 722 -8.96 11.89 2.76
CA LYS A 722 -9.43 11.58 1.40
C LYS A 722 -9.78 12.83 0.60
N ASP A 723 -10.11 13.94 1.31
CA ASP A 723 -10.69 15.14 0.72
C ASP A 723 -9.73 16.34 0.70
N ILE A 724 -8.43 16.07 0.91
CA ILE A 724 -7.35 17.07 0.83
C ILE A 724 -6.43 16.66 -0.31
N HIS A 725 -6.33 17.52 -1.31
CA HIS A 725 -5.53 17.27 -2.51
C HIS A 725 -4.34 18.22 -2.54
N ILE A 726 -3.17 17.68 -2.29
CA ILE A 726 -1.88 18.37 -2.39
C ILE A 726 -1.08 17.68 -3.48
N GLU A 727 -0.45 18.44 -4.35
CA GLU A 727 0.38 17.91 -5.43
C GLU A 727 1.45 16.95 -4.88
N GLU A 728 1.48 15.74 -5.40
CA GLU A 728 2.40 14.68 -4.97
C GLU A 728 3.70 14.73 -5.78
N GLU A 729 4.81 14.30 -5.18
CA GLU A 729 6.12 14.27 -5.83
C GLU A 729 6.35 12.98 -6.63
N ASP A 730 5.74 11.86 -6.21
CA ASP A 730 5.98 10.53 -6.76
C ASP A 730 4.84 10.02 -7.67
N SER A 731 5.20 9.46 -8.83
CA SER A 731 4.27 8.91 -9.82
C SER A 731 3.61 7.57 -9.42
N VAL A 732 3.91 7.03 -8.24
CA VAL A 732 3.39 5.72 -7.80
C VAL A 732 1.86 5.70 -7.68
N ALA A 733 1.24 6.85 -7.40
CA ALA A 733 -0.22 6.98 -7.32
C ALA A 733 -0.94 6.90 -8.68
N LEU A 734 -0.24 7.09 -9.80
CA LEU A 734 -0.83 7.15 -11.14
C LEU A 734 -1.33 5.79 -11.65
N ALA A 735 -0.76 4.68 -11.17
CA ALA A 735 -1.06 3.33 -11.63
C ALA A 735 -2.40 2.74 -11.14
N GLN A 736 -3.12 3.42 -10.25
CA GLN A 736 -4.32 2.89 -9.57
C GLN A 736 -5.65 3.49 -10.04
N LYS A 737 -5.67 4.33 -11.09
CA LYS A 737 -6.88 5.07 -11.50
C LYS A 737 -7.71 4.28 -12.52
N SER A 738 -9.04 4.34 -12.36
CA SER A 738 -10.02 3.61 -13.16
C SER A 738 -10.03 4.06 -14.64
N PHE A 739 -10.10 3.11 -15.57
CA PHE A 739 -10.14 3.32 -17.02
C PHE A 739 -11.56 3.39 -17.60
N GLU A 740 -12.59 3.46 -16.76
CA GLU A 740 -13.98 3.50 -17.23
C GLU A 740 -14.37 4.91 -17.71
N VAL A 741 -14.90 5.00 -18.95
CA VAL A 741 -15.44 6.23 -19.52
C VAL A 741 -16.61 6.74 -18.68
N GLN A 742 -16.58 8.00 -18.27
CA GLN A 742 -17.68 8.64 -17.54
C GLN A 742 -18.58 9.42 -18.51
N GLN A 743 -19.88 9.05 -18.54
CA GLN A 743 -20.89 9.80 -19.29
C GLN A 743 -21.13 11.17 -18.64
N GLY A 744 -21.35 12.20 -19.47
CA GLY A 744 -21.57 13.57 -19.01
C GLY A 744 -20.31 14.34 -18.61
N LYS A 745 -19.13 13.73 -18.75
CA LYS A 745 -17.83 14.38 -18.58
C LYS A 745 -16.99 14.29 -19.84
N VAL A 746 -16.02 15.19 -19.99
CA VAL A 746 -14.99 15.07 -21.02
C VAL A 746 -13.92 14.09 -20.53
N ASN A 747 -13.71 13.02 -21.27
CA ASN A 747 -12.76 11.96 -20.92
C ASN A 747 -11.38 12.30 -21.51
N VAL A 748 -10.42 12.57 -20.63
CA VAL A 748 -9.08 13.00 -20.99
C VAL A 748 -8.09 11.87 -20.68
N ALA A 749 -7.43 11.36 -21.72
CA ALA A 749 -6.37 10.35 -21.60
C ALA A 749 -5.00 11.02 -21.58
N VAL A 750 -4.25 10.88 -20.51
CA VAL A 750 -2.82 11.21 -20.45
C VAL A 750 -2.04 9.94 -20.79
N ILE A 751 -1.17 10.03 -21.79
CA ILE A 751 -0.35 8.89 -22.23
C ILE A 751 0.73 8.58 -21.19
N MET A 752 0.72 7.36 -20.69
CA MET A 752 1.68 6.89 -19.70
C MET A 752 3.03 6.60 -20.37
N LEU A 753 3.93 7.59 -20.36
CA LEU A 753 5.30 7.44 -20.85
C LEU A 753 6.20 6.80 -19.79
N GLN A 754 7.23 6.08 -20.21
CA GLN A 754 8.17 5.42 -19.29
C GLN A 754 8.96 6.45 -18.47
N HIS A 755 9.32 7.58 -19.09
CA HIS A 755 10.09 8.68 -18.45
C HIS A 755 9.23 9.92 -18.24
N LEU A 756 7.93 9.73 -17.96
CA LEU A 756 6.99 10.81 -17.68
C LEU A 756 7.54 11.77 -16.63
N SER A 757 7.48 13.07 -16.90
CA SER A 757 7.95 14.13 -16.01
C SER A 757 6.90 15.25 -15.91
N ASN A 758 6.93 15.99 -14.79
CA ASN A 758 6.01 17.08 -14.49
C ASN A 758 4.52 16.69 -14.62
N TYR A 759 4.16 15.51 -14.12
CA TYR A 759 2.77 15.02 -14.17
C TYR A 759 1.80 15.90 -13.37
N THR A 760 2.29 16.75 -12.48
CA THR A 760 1.48 17.76 -11.77
C THR A 760 0.84 18.80 -12.72
N ASP A 761 1.26 18.88 -13.98
CA ASP A 761 0.56 19.67 -15.01
C ASP A 761 -0.91 19.27 -15.19
N PHE A 762 -1.30 18.04 -14.77
CA PHE A 762 -2.64 17.50 -14.99
C PHE A 762 -3.53 17.56 -13.75
N ASP A 763 -3.02 17.98 -12.60
CA ASP A 763 -3.75 18.03 -11.34
C ASP A 763 -4.97 18.97 -11.44
N ALA A 764 -4.85 20.09 -12.16
CA ALA A 764 -5.95 20.99 -12.41
C ALA A 764 -7.11 20.32 -13.16
N LEU A 765 -6.82 19.48 -14.16
CA LEU A 765 -7.83 18.75 -14.91
C LEU A 765 -8.45 17.63 -14.07
N GLU A 766 -7.68 17.01 -13.19
CA GLU A 766 -8.17 15.95 -12.32
C GLU A 766 -9.19 16.46 -11.30
N GLN A 767 -9.02 17.71 -10.84
CA GLN A 767 -9.91 18.34 -9.88
C GLN A 767 -11.10 19.06 -10.53
N ASP A 768 -11.08 19.26 -11.84
CA ASP A 768 -12.19 19.90 -12.56
C ASP A 768 -13.39 18.94 -12.67
N PRO A 769 -14.55 19.28 -12.08
CA PRO A 769 -15.72 18.40 -12.07
C PRO A 769 -16.28 18.06 -13.47
N ARG A 770 -15.92 18.84 -14.49
CA ARG A 770 -16.33 18.66 -15.91
C ARG A 770 -15.52 17.56 -16.62
N ILE A 771 -14.38 17.13 -16.01
CA ILE A 771 -13.39 16.26 -16.64
C ILE A 771 -13.36 14.91 -15.91
N HIS A 772 -13.11 13.86 -16.67
CA HIS A 772 -12.66 12.58 -16.17
C HIS A 772 -11.29 12.28 -16.76
N LEU A 773 -10.25 12.41 -15.92
CA LEU A 773 -8.87 12.21 -16.33
C LEU A 773 -8.42 10.78 -15.98
N PHE A 774 -7.76 10.11 -16.92
CA PHE A 774 -7.15 8.80 -16.69
C PHE A 774 -5.80 8.70 -17.41
N TYR A 775 -4.92 7.82 -16.90
CA TYR A 775 -3.61 7.56 -17.49
C TYR A 775 -3.63 6.21 -18.19
N THR A 776 -3.09 6.13 -19.42
CA THR A 776 -3.09 4.87 -20.17
C THR A 776 -1.90 4.74 -21.13
N ASN A 777 -1.48 3.49 -21.34
CA ASN A 777 -0.63 3.04 -22.44
C ASN A 777 -1.30 1.92 -23.25
N ASN A 778 -2.62 1.75 -23.09
CA ASN A 778 -3.42 0.75 -23.77
C ASN A 778 -4.10 1.37 -25.01
N VAL A 779 -3.99 0.70 -26.16
CA VAL A 779 -4.54 1.14 -27.45
C VAL A 779 -6.06 1.29 -27.39
N ASP A 780 -6.77 0.38 -26.72
CA ASP A 780 -8.23 0.40 -26.66
C ASP A 780 -8.76 1.59 -25.83
N ASP A 781 -8.02 1.99 -24.79
CA ASP A 781 -8.39 3.13 -23.95
C ASP A 781 -8.11 4.46 -24.63
N ILE A 782 -7.05 4.55 -25.44
CA ILE A 782 -6.74 5.73 -26.26
C ILE A 782 -7.91 6.08 -27.16
N HIS A 783 -8.57 5.08 -27.77
CA HIS A 783 -9.71 5.29 -28.67
C HIS A 783 -11.00 5.73 -27.96
N LYS A 784 -11.07 5.64 -26.62
CA LYS A 784 -12.23 6.07 -25.82
C LYS A 784 -12.13 7.53 -25.37
N ALA A 785 -10.98 8.16 -25.53
CA ALA A 785 -10.74 9.52 -25.09
C ALA A 785 -11.37 10.57 -26.01
N ASP A 786 -11.88 11.65 -25.41
CA ASP A 786 -12.27 12.88 -26.11
C ASP A 786 -11.04 13.76 -26.39
N ILE A 787 -10.10 13.77 -25.43
CA ILE A 787 -8.84 14.51 -25.49
C ILE A 787 -7.71 13.56 -25.13
N ILE A 788 -6.65 13.55 -25.93
CA ILE A 788 -5.39 12.87 -25.62
C ILE A 788 -4.35 13.91 -25.26
N ILE A 789 -3.66 13.72 -24.13
CA ILE A 789 -2.53 14.56 -23.74
C ILE A 789 -1.24 13.75 -23.80
N LEU A 790 -0.28 14.26 -24.56
CA LEU A 790 1.09 13.80 -24.58
C LEU A 790 1.87 14.62 -23.54
N PRO A 791 2.29 14.01 -22.44
CA PRO A 791 2.93 14.73 -21.34
C PRO A 791 4.40 15.06 -21.59
N GLY A 792 5.00 15.83 -20.69
CA GLY A 792 6.43 16.00 -20.62
C GLY A 792 7.18 14.69 -20.38
N THR A 793 8.36 14.56 -20.97
CA THR A 793 9.23 13.39 -20.75
C THR A 793 10.68 13.82 -20.57
N LYS A 794 11.44 13.01 -19.84
CA LYS A 794 12.88 13.20 -19.64
C LYS A 794 13.74 12.53 -20.71
N SER A 795 13.15 11.65 -21.53
CA SER A 795 13.83 10.94 -22.61
C SER A 795 12.91 10.84 -23.84
N THR A 796 12.85 11.92 -24.60
CA THR A 796 11.90 12.09 -25.69
C THR A 796 12.04 11.04 -26.77
N LEU A 797 13.27 10.78 -27.23
CA LEU A 797 13.52 9.81 -28.31
C LEU A 797 13.25 8.36 -27.86
N HIS A 798 13.60 8.02 -26.62
CA HIS A 798 13.33 6.67 -26.10
C HIS A 798 11.83 6.43 -25.95
N ASP A 799 11.10 7.38 -25.36
CA ASP A 799 9.66 7.24 -25.20
C ASP A 799 8.92 7.23 -26.54
N LEU A 800 9.41 7.98 -27.55
CA LEU A 800 8.91 7.90 -28.92
C LEU A 800 9.09 6.52 -29.55
N TYR A 801 10.27 5.91 -29.33
CA TYR A 801 10.56 4.55 -29.78
C TYR A 801 9.61 3.54 -29.14
N GLU A 802 9.38 3.63 -27.80
CA GLU A 802 8.46 2.76 -27.09
C GLU A 802 7.00 2.94 -27.50
N LEU A 803 6.53 4.17 -27.70
CA LEU A 803 5.16 4.45 -28.23
C LEU A 803 4.94 3.83 -29.61
N ARG A 804 5.99 3.78 -30.45
CA ARG A 804 5.90 3.12 -31.76
C ARG A 804 5.91 1.62 -31.64
N ARG A 805 6.70 1.07 -30.74
CA ARG A 805 6.84 -0.37 -30.50
C ARG A 805 5.57 -1.00 -29.94
N ASN A 806 4.89 -0.32 -29.01
CA ASN A 806 3.68 -0.82 -28.33
C ASN A 806 2.36 -0.49 -29.08
N GLY A 807 2.42 0.20 -30.22
CA GLY A 807 1.26 0.54 -31.05
C GLY A 807 0.51 1.81 -30.62
N CYS A 808 0.84 2.43 -29.47
CA CYS A 808 0.19 3.65 -28.99
C CYS A 808 0.37 4.82 -29.96
N ALA A 809 1.53 4.97 -30.61
CA ALA A 809 1.76 6.00 -31.61
C ALA A 809 0.72 5.95 -32.75
N GLN A 810 0.46 4.76 -33.28
CA GLN A 810 -0.54 4.57 -34.35
C GLN A 810 -1.95 4.83 -33.84
N ALA A 811 -2.28 4.39 -32.60
CA ALA A 811 -3.59 4.62 -31.99
C ALA A 811 -3.87 6.11 -31.79
N ILE A 812 -2.89 6.90 -31.33
CA ILE A 812 -3.01 8.36 -31.16
C ILE A 812 -3.26 9.05 -32.51
N ILE A 813 -2.48 8.70 -33.55
CA ILE A 813 -2.65 9.26 -34.89
C ILE A 813 -4.03 8.92 -35.44
N GLN A 814 -4.51 7.70 -35.24
CA GLN A 814 -5.82 7.27 -35.74
C GLN A 814 -6.95 7.92 -34.93
N ALA A 815 -6.86 8.04 -33.63
CA ALA A 815 -7.82 8.73 -32.78
C ALA A 815 -7.96 10.20 -33.21
N HIS A 816 -6.84 10.89 -33.46
CA HIS A 816 -6.87 12.27 -33.96
C HIS A 816 -7.55 12.39 -35.32
N ARG A 817 -7.23 11.49 -36.26
CA ARG A 817 -7.92 11.44 -37.57
C ARG A 817 -9.44 11.22 -37.46
N ASN A 818 -9.87 10.53 -36.41
CA ASN A 818 -11.27 10.30 -36.07
C ASN A 818 -11.92 11.46 -35.31
N GLY A 819 -11.19 12.54 -35.04
CA GLY A 819 -11.69 13.79 -34.43
C GLY A 819 -11.36 14.00 -32.97
N THR A 820 -10.61 13.09 -32.32
CA THR A 820 -10.10 13.26 -30.95
C THR A 820 -9.10 14.42 -30.88
N SER A 821 -9.23 15.29 -29.88
CA SER A 821 -8.30 16.40 -29.65
C SER A 821 -6.97 15.89 -29.09
N VAL A 822 -5.85 16.48 -29.51
CA VAL A 822 -4.50 16.13 -29.04
C VAL A 822 -3.76 17.38 -28.57
N LEU A 823 -3.27 17.37 -27.33
CA LEU A 823 -2.43 18.40 -26.74
C LEU A 823 -1.07 17.81 -26.37
N GLY A 824 0.01 18.43 -26.80
CA GLY A 824 1.37 18.08 -26.38
C GLY A 824 1.97 19.13 -25.46
N ILE A 825 2.55 18.71 -24.32
CA ILE A 825 3.24 19.60 -23.38
C ILE A 825 4.71 19.22 -23.33
N CYS A 826 5.62 20.17 -23.53
CA CYS A 826 7.08 20.03 -23.44
C CYS A 826 7.58 18.85 -24.33
N GLY A 827 8.05 17.74 -23.76
CA GLY A 827 8.43 16.54 -24.51
C GLY A 827 7.29 16.02 -25.37
N GLY A 828 6.05 16.06 -24.87
CA GLY A 828 4.85 15.70 -25.62
C GLY A 828 4.65 16.56 -26.88
N TYR A 829 4.92 17.85 -26.82
CA TYR A 829 4.93 18.73 -27.98
C TYR A 829 5.97 18.32 -29.01
N GLN A 830 7.18 17.95 -28.55
CA GLN A 830 8.26 17.46 -29.40
C GLN A 830 7.86 16.16 -30.11
N LEU A 831 7.20 15.22 -29.40
CA LEU A 831 6.71 13.97 -29.99
C LEU A 831 5.71 14.17 -31.14
N MET A 832 4.91 15.25 -31.10
CA MET A 832 3.88 15.55 -32.10
C MET A 832 4.47 15.99 -33.45
N GLY A 833 5.72 16.41 -33.51
CA GLY A 833 6.38 16.89 -34.71
C GLY A 833 6.56 15.86 -35.81
N ILE A 834 7.10 16.30 -36.95
CA ILE A 834 7.49 15.42 -38.07
C ILE A 834 8.70 14.57 -37.68
N GLU A 835 9.65 15.16 -36.92
CA GLU A 835 10.90 14.54 -36.58
C GLU A 835 11.48 15.11 -35.28
N VAL A 836 12.16 14.23 -34.53
CA VAL A 836 12.97 14.60 -33.34
C VAL A 836 14.41 14.17 -33.59
N CYS A 837 15.37 15.09 -33.45
CA CYS A 837 16.78 14.88 -33.67
C CYS A 837 17.61 15.18 -32.42
N ASP A 838 18.56 14.31 -32.07
CA ASP A 838 19.53 14.49 -30.99
C ASP A 838 20.97 14.23 -31.50
N PRO A 839 21.49 15.12 -32.39
CA PRO A 839 22.80 14.89 -33.01
C PRO A 839 23.97 14.96 -32.01
N ASN A 840 23.74 15.44 -30.79
CA ASN A 840 24.76 15.58 -29.75
C ASN A 840 24.59 14.58 -28.59
N HIS A 841 23.68 13.61 -28.73
CA HIS A 841 23.40 12.59 -27.70
C HIS A 841 23.10 13.19 -26.30
N VAL A 842 22.27 14.21 -26.28
CA VAL A 842 21.89 14.95 -25.08
C VAL A 842 21.01 14.10 -24.16
N GLU A 843 20.10 13.30 -24.75
CA GLU A 843 19.15 12.45 -24.03
C GLU A 843 19.43 10.94 -24.14
N GLY A 844 20.34 10.49 -25.01
CA GLY A 844 20.65 9.06 -25.16
C GLY A 844 21.34 8.72 -26.49
N ASP A 845 21.28 7.44 -26.90
CA ASP A 845 22.03 6.93 -28.05
C ASP A 845 21.28 7.06 -29.40
N ILE A 846 20.01 7.48 -29.38
CA ILE A 846 19.18 7.60 -30.59
C ILE A 846 19.35 9.00 -31.17
N GLU A 847 19.99 9.09 -32.36
CA GLU A 847 20.25 10.38 -33.01
C GLU A 847 19.02 11.01 -33.64
N ARG A 848 18.04 10.19 -34.12
CA ARG A 848 16.91 10.69 -34.91
C ARG A 848 15.78 9.68 -34.96
N LEU A 849 14.53 10.17 -34.79
CA LEU A 849 13.31 9.38 -35.04
C LEU A 849 12.23 10.24 -35.70
N PRO A 850 11.42 9.65 -36.60
CA PRO A 850 10.21 10.32 -37.07
C PRO A 850 9.26 10.52 -35.88
N GLY A 851 8.72 11.73 -35.70
CA GLY A 851 7.69 12.05 -34.73
C GLY A 851 6.32 11.46 -35.10
N LEU A 852 5.25 11.88 -34.43
CA LEU A 852 3.89 11.42 -34.75
C LEU A 852 3.30 12.06 -36.01
N GLY A 853 3.92 13.16 -36.48
CA GLY A 853 3.47 13.87 -37.68
C GLY A 853 2.13 14.59 -37.54
N LEU A 854 1.74 14.94 -36.34
CA LEU A 854 0.51 15.68 -36.02
C LEU A 854 0.68 17.19 -36.20
N LEU A 855 1.88 17.70 -35.97
CA LEU A 855 2.24 19.10 -36.14
C LEU A 855 3.36 19.23 -37.19
N PRO A 856 3.31 20.25 -38.08
CA PRO A 856 4.33 20.47 -39.08
C PRO A 856 5.57 21.18 -38.49
N VAL A 857 6.19 20.56 -37.51
CA VAL A 857 7.39 21.10 -36.82
C VAL A 857 8.45 20.00 -36.71
N THR A 858 9.71 20.43 -36.54
CA THR A 858 10.85 19.57 -36.16
C THR A 858 11.47 20.06 -34.88
N THR A 859 11.95 19.11 -34.10
CA THR A 859 12.68 19.39 -32.85
C THR A 859 14.11 18.91 -32.96
N THR A 860 15.05 19.76 -32.55
CA THR A 860 16.46 19.40 -32.34
C THR A 860 16.84 19.57 -30.88
N MET A 861 17.38 18.51 -30.25
CA MET A 861 17.88 18.58 -28.89
C MET A 861 19.14 19.41 -28.83
N SER A 862 19.21 20.31 -27.86
CA SER A 862 20.36 21.17 -27.63
C SER A 862 20.97 20.91 -26.24
N GLY A 863 22.27 21.14 -26.09
CA GLY A 863 22.93 21.01 -24.79
C GLY A 863 22.59 22.14 -23.79
N GLU A 864 21.88 23.16 -24.26
CA GLU A 864 21.46 24.30 -23.44
C GLU A 864 20.06 24.10 -22.90
N LYS A 865 19.93 24.10 -21.57
CA LYS A 865 18.63 23.94 -20.88
C LYS A 865 17.99 25.31 -20.67
N ILE A 866 16.77 25.47 -21.12
CA ILE A 866 15.94 26.65 -20.88
C ILE A 866 15.14 26.40 -19.61
N THR A 867 15.22 27.32 -18.65
CA THR A 867 14.41 27.32 -17.41
C THR A 867 14.00 28.75 -17.13
N ARG A 868 12.68 29.03 -17.12
CA ARG A 868 12.17 30.38 -16.82
C ARG A 868 10.67 30.38 -16.53
N GLN A 869 10.21 31.37 -15.79
CA GLN A 869 8.80 31.73 -15.68
C GLN A 869 8.28 32.30 -17.00
N ALA A 870 7.05 31.94 -17.35
CA ALA A 870 6.36 32.44 -18.53
C ALA A 870 5.06 33.13 -18.14
N SER A 871 4.94 34.40 -18.57
CA SER A 871 3.65 35.08 -18.58
C SER A 871 3.23 35.19 -20.05
N PHE A 872 2.00 34.85 -20.35
CA PHE A 872 1.58 34.69 -21.75
C PHE A 872 0.14 35.11 -21.97
N SER A 873 -0.21 35.22 -23.24
CA SER A 873 -1.56 35.40 -23.75
C SER A 873 -1.79 34.43 -24.93
N PHE A 874 -3.03 34.04 -25.14
CA PHE A 874 -3.43 33.34 -26.38
C PHE A 874 -4.69 34.00 -26.95
N ALA A 875 -4.88 33.86 -28.23
CA ALA A 875 -6.07 34.37 -28.93
C ALA A 875 -7.06 33.24 -29.18
N SER A 876 -8.31 33.44 -28.78
CA SER A 876 -9.41 32.55 -29.17
C SER A 876 -10.50 33.30 -29.87
N ASP A 877 -11.12 32.67 -30.84
CA ASP A 877 -12.19 33.30 -31.72
C ASP A 877 -13.39 33.82 -30.89
N LYS A 878 -13.65 33.24 -29.71
CA LYS A 878 -14.83 33.61 -28.90
C LYS A 878 -14.52 34.58 -27.75
N HIS A 879 -13.30 34.60 -27.25
CA HIS A 879 -12.95 35.37 -26.04
C HIS A 879 -11.95 36.50 -26.31
N GLY A 880 -11.55 36.70 -27.58
CA GLY A 880 -10.50 37.68 -27.91
C GLY A 880 -9.14 37.30 -27.30
N LEU A 881 -8.28 38.27 -27.12
CA LEU A 881 -6.96 38.07 -26.53
C LEU A 881 -7.07 37.93 -25.00
N THR A 882 -6.88 36.69 -24.49
CA THR A 882 -6.80 36.41 -23.04
C THR A 882 -5.41 36.77 -22.54
N ARG A 883 -5.31 37.63 -21.51
CA ARG A 883 -4.03 38.14 -20.96
C ARG A 883 -3.78 37.66 -19.55
N ASN A 884 -2.53 37.79 -19.09
CA ASN A 884 -2.08 37.55 -17.72
C ASN A 884 -2.11 36.06 -17.27
N MET A 885 -1.99 35.12 -18.20
CA MET A 885 -1.79 33.72 -17.84
C MET A 885 -0.33 33.48 -17.40
N ARG A 886 -0.13 32.48 -16.57
CA ARG A 886 1.17 32.14 -16.01
C ARG A 886 1.47 30.66 -16.21
N GLY A 887 2.76 30.36 -16.36
CA GLY A 887 3.31 29.04 -16.45
C GLY A 887 4.84 29.11 -16.39
N TYR A 888 5.52 28.06 -16.81
CA TYR A 888 6.98 28.03 -16.83
C TYR A 888 7.49 27.12 -17.94
N GLU A 889 8.71 27.39 -18.42
CA GLU A 889 9.41 26.57 -19.42
C GLU A 889 10.58 25.83 -18.76
N ILE A 890 10.70 24.50 -18.99
CA ILE A 890 11.85 23.69 -18.61
C ILE A 890 12.09 22.64 -19.70
N HIS A 891 12.97 22.94 -20.66
CA HIS A 891 13.23 22.04 -21.78
C HIS A 891 14.65 22.17 -22.35
N MET A 892 15.07 21.22 -23.16
CA MET A 892 16.36 21.20 -23.90
C MET A 892 16.17 21.19 -25.41
N GLY A 893 15.00 20.84 -25.92
CA GLY A 893 14.69 20.84 -27.34
C GLY A 893 14.39 22.25 -27.88
N GLN A 894 14.72 22.46 -29.15
CA GLN A 894 14.35 23.64 -29.92
C GLN A 894 13.48 23.20 -31.08
N THR A 895 12.23 23.66 -31.12
CA THR A 895 11.24 23.30 -32.13
C THR A 895 11.03 24.46 -33.11
N GLN A 896 10.97 24.14 -34.40
CA GLN A 896 10.76 25.13 -35.46
C GLN A 896 9.85 24.54 -36.56
N PRO A 897 9.13 25.38 -37.33
CA PRO A 897 8.30 24.93 -38.45
C PRO A 897 9.10 24.10 -39.46
N PHE A 898 8.49 23.04 -39.97
CA PHE A 898 9.11 22.12 -40.94
C PHE A 898 8.94 22.65 -42.39
N GLY A 899 10.02 22.75 -43.15
CA GLY A 899 10.02 23.11 -44.53
C GLY A 899 9.41 24.50 -44.82
N SER A 900 8.34 24.55 -45.61
CA SER A 900 7.62 25.79 -45.93
C SER A 900 6.43 26.08 -45.01
N ALA A 901 6.27 25.34 -43.89
CA ALA A 901 5.20 25.59 -42.95
C ALA A 901 5.30 27.00 -42.34
N LEU A 902 4.19 27.72 -42.32
CA LEU A 902 4.14 29.04 -41.69
C LEU A 902 4.08 28.92 -40.18
N PRO A 903 4.72 29.84 -39.41
CA PRO A 903 4.55 29.90 -37.98
C PRO A 903 3.09 30.06 -37.58
N SER A 904 2.60 29.22 -36.66
CA SER A 904 1.26 29.30 -36.10
C SER A 904 1.36 29.14 -34.58
N PRO A 905 1.85 30.17 -33.88
CA PRO A 905 2.14 30.06 -32.46
C PRO A 905 0.85 29.91 -31.64
N LEU A 906 0.87 29.00 -30.65
CA LEU A 906 -0.22 28.84 -29.70
C LEU A 906 -0.26 30.01 -28.69
N LEU A 907 0.93 30.43 -28.23
CA LEU A 907 1.09 31.43 -27.17
C LEU A 907 1.94 32.62 -27.61
N HIS A 908 1.59 33.79 -27.09
CA HIS A 908 2.37 35.01 -27.15
C HIS A 908 2.89 35.34 -25.76
N LEU A 909 4.21 35.25 -25.57
CA LEU A 909 4.86 35.52 -24.31
C LEU A 909 5.03 37.01 -24.05
N SER A 910 5.01 37.43 -22.78
CA SER A 910 5.13 38.86 -22.40
C SER A 910 6.47 39.46 -22.74
N ASP A 911 7.50 38.66 -22.98
CA ASP A 911 8.85 39.08 -23.42
C ASP A 911 8.98 39.22 -24.94
N GLY A 912 7.86 39.10 -25.68
CA GLY A 912 7.79 39.26 -27.12
C GLY A 912 8.08 37.98 -27.92
N ARG A 913 8.45 36.86 -27.27
CA ARG A 913 8.61 35.57 -27.93
C ARG A 913 7.26 34.90 -28.21
N GLN A 914 7.29 33.91 -29.05
CA GLN A 914 6.16 33.04 -29.38
C GLN A 914 6.50 31.63 -28.95
N ASP A 915 5.49 30.87 -28.48
CA ASP A 915 5.67 29.49 -28.10
C ASP A 915 4.55 28.58 -28.64
N GLY A 916 4.95 27.33 -28.85
CA GLY A 916 4.07 26.27 -29.29
C GLY A 916 3.69 26.36 -30.78
N TYR A 917 2.79 25.46 -31.16
CA TYR A 917 2.19 25.39 -32.48
C TYR A 917 0.73 24.94 -32.37
N ILE A 918 -0.16 25.62 -33.12
CA ILE A 918 -1.58 25.26 -33.21
C ILE A 918 -1.94 25.08 -34.66
N VAL A 919 -2.53 23.93 -35.03
CA VAL A 919 -3.14 23.69 -36.33
C VAL A 919 -4.60 24.13 -36.30
N ASP A 920 -5.31 23.67 -35.28
CA ASP A 920 -6.70 24.03 -34.99
C ASP A 920 -6.98 23.82 -33.49
N ASN A 921 -8.21 24.02 -33.03
CA ASN A 921 -8.60 23.84 -31.63
C ASN A 921 -8.59 22.38 -31.17
N LYS A 922 -8.19 21.43 -32.01
CA LYS A 922 -8.06 19.98 -31.70
C LYS A 922 -6.64 19.46 -31.75
N CYS A 923 -5.67 20.23 -32.30
CA CYS A 923 -4.29 19.80 -32.42
C CYS A 923 -3.33 20.93 -32.09
N MET A 924 -2.69 20.85 -30.93
CA MET A 924 -1.80 21.90 -30.44
C MET A 924 -0.73 21.37 -29.52
N GLY A 925 0.38 22.12 -29.39
CA GLY A 925 1.47 21.79 -28.50
C GLY A 925 2.22 23.02 -28.02
N THR A 926 2.83 22.96 -26.84
CA THR A 926 3.53 24.07 -26.19
C THR A 926 4.68 23.55 -25.32
N TYR A 927 5.68 24.38 -25.08
CA TYR A 927 6.72 24.13 -24.07
C TYR A 927 6.31 24.55 -22.66
N VAL A 928 5.24 25.34 -22.53
CA VAL A 928 4.83 25.91 -21.26
C VAL A 928 4.14 24.89 -20.38
N HIS A 929 4.76 24.52 -19.27
CA HIS A 929 4.19 23.79 -18.14
C HIS A 929 3.25 24.71 -17.33
N GLY A 930 2.28 24.14 -16.60
CA GLY A 930 1.29 24.89 -15.84
C GLY A 930 0.30 25.67 -16.71
N ILE A 931 0.26 25.41 -18.02
CA ILE A 931 -0.74 26.03 -18.92
C ILE A 931 -2.16 25.63 -18.50
N LEU A 932 -2.34 24.41 -18.02
CA LEU A 932 -3.61 23.85 -17.57
C LEU A 932 -4.06 24.38 -16.20
N ASP A 933 -3.20 25.05 -15.44
CA ASP A 933 -3.57 25.75 -14.19
C ASP A 933 -4.43 27.01 -14.48
N ASN A 934 -4.46 27.46 -15.75
CA ASN A 934 -5.18 28.63 -16.16
C ASN A 934 -6.59 28.26 -16.65
N ALA A 935 -7.60 28.60 -15.87
CA ALA A 935 -9.00 28.28 -16.14
C ALA A 935 -9.45 28.65 -17.57
N SER A 936 -8.99 29.80 -18.08
CA SER A 936 -9.34 30.27 -19.45
C SER A 936 -8.80 29.34 -20.55
N PHE A 937 -7.64 28.71 -20.33
CA PHE A 937 -7.10 27.75 -21.29
C PHE A 937 -7.83 26.41 -21.22
N VAL A 938 -8.18 25.97 -20.01
CA VAL A 938 -9.01 24.76 -19.83
C VAL A 938 -10.38 24.96 -20.48
N ASP A 939 -11.02 26.12 -20.30
CA ASP A 939 -12.31 26.43 -20.93
C ASP A 939 -12.20 26.43 -22.47
N PHE A 940 -11.09 26.94 -23.02
CA PHE A 940 -10.82 26.84 -24.46
C PHE A 940 -10.66 25.40 -24.93
N LEU A 941 -9.93 24.57 -24.20
CA LEU A 941 -9.73 23.14 -24.49
C LEU A 941 -11.03 22.35 -24.45
N LEU A 942 -11.96 22.71 -23.55
CA LEU A 942 -13.27 22.06 -23.40
C LEU A 942 -14.34 22.58 -24.38
N GLN A 943 -14.10 23.67 -25.10
CA GLN A 943 -15.07 24.31 -25.99
C GLN A 943 -15.66 23.38 -27.05
N PRO A 944 -14.89 22.46 -27.69
CA PRO A 944 -15.44 21.51 -28.67
C PRO A 944 -16.47 20.54 -28.09
N PHE A 945 -16.49 20.38 -26.76
CA PHE A 945 -17.30 19.41 -26.02
C PHE A 945 -18.46 20.05 -25.25
N ALA A 946 -18.82 21.31 -25.54
CA ALA A 946 -19.84 22.05 -24.80
C ALA A 946 -21.22 21.34 -24.76
N GLU A 947 -21.59 20.61 -25.82
CA GLU A 947 -22.84 19.84 -25.89
C GLU A 947 -22.85 18.63 -24.94
N LYS A 948 -21.66 18.08 -24.61
CA LYS A 948 -21.49 16.95 -23.68
C LYS A 948 -21.60 17.38 -22.21
N LEU A 949 -21.31 18.66 -21.90
CA LEU A 949 -21.27 19.25 -20.58
C LEU A 949 -22.63 19.85 -20.16
N SER A 950 -23.64 19.03 -19.99
CA SER A 950 -25.06 19.46 -19.92
C SER A 950 -25.51 20.24 -18.68
N GLN A 951 -24.69 20.48 -17.63
CA GLN A 951 -25.16 21.15 -16.38
C GLN A 951 -24.14 22.00 -15.58
N THR A 952 -22.88 22.10 -15.92
CA THR A 952 -21.92 22.93 -15.17
C THR A 952 -21.07 23.79 -16.10
N ASN A 953 -21.53 25.02 -16.36
CA ASN A 953 -20.78 26.01 -17.15
C ASN A 953 -19.82 26.88 -16.31
N ALA A 954 -19.60 26.61 -15.03
CA ALA A 954 -18.71 27.40 -14.21
C ALA A 954 -17.24 27.01 -14.46
N SER A 955 -16.42 27.98 -14.80
CA SER A 955 -14.98 27.85 -14.92
C SER A 955 -14.38 27.42 -13.57
N PHE A 956 -13.44 26.46 -13.58
CA PHE A 956 -12.80 25.94 -12.37
C PHE A 956 -11.53 26.73 -12.07
N ASP A 957 -11.51 27.44 -10.95
CA ASP A 957 -10.35 28.18 -10.47
C ASP A 957 -9.44 27.28 -9.63
N TYR A 958 -8.43 26.70 -10.28
CA TYR A 958 -7.48 25.79 -9.64
C TYR A 958 -6.61 26.49 -8.57
N GLN A 959 -6.26 27.77 -8.75
CA GLN A 959 -5.48 28.51 -7.76
C GLN A 959 -6.28 28.72 -6.46
N ALA A 960 -7.53 29.13 -6.57
CA ALA A 960 -8.41 29.27 -5.42
C ALA A 960 -8.70 27.90 -4.76
N PHE A 961 -8.75 26.82 -5.55
CA PHE A 961 -8.86 25.46 -5.03
C PHE A 961 -7.62 25.08 -4.20
N LYS A 962 -6.38 25.28 -4.71
CA LYS A 962 -5.13 24.98 -3.99
C LYS A 962 -5.05 25.71 -2.65
N GLU A 963 -5.36 27.02 -2.60
CA GLU A 963 -5.36 27.79 -1.35
C GLU A 963 -6.28 27.15 -0.28
N LYS A 964 -7.47 26.73 -0.67
CA LYS A 964 -8.40 26.02 0.22
C LYS A 964 -7.86 24.64 0.67
N GLN A 965 -7.11 23.96 -0.19
CA GLN A 965 -6.52 22.67 0.19
C GLN A 965 -5.40 22.85 1.22
N TYR A 966 -4.57 23.90 1.10
CA TYR A 966 -3.55 24.22 2.10
C TYR A 966 -4.18 24.57 3.46
N ASP A 967 -5.28 25.33 3.46
CA ASP A 967 -6.01 25.65 4.70
C ASP A 967 -6.61 24.37 5.32
N LYS A 968 -7.29 23.54 4.54
CA LYS A 968 -7.82 22.24 5.02
C LYS A 968 -6.71 21.35 5.58
N LEU A 969 -5.54 21.31 4.95
CA LEU A 969 -4.42 20.52 5.43
C LEU A 969 -3.90 21.04 6.77
N ALA A 970 -3.75 22.37 6.91
CA ALA A 970 -3.36 22.99 8.17
C ALA A 970 -4.36 22.71 9.29
N ASP A 971 -5.67 22.87 9.03
CA ASP A 971 -6.73 22.55 9.97
C ASP A 971 -6.73 21.08 10.38
N HIS A 972 -6.54 20.17 9.41
CA HIS A 972 -6.46 18.74 9.68
C HIS A 972 -5.28 18.40 10.61
N VAL A 973 -4.12 18.99 10.37
CA VAL A 973 -2.94 18.78 11.23
C VAL A 973 -3.14 19.40 12.61
N ARG A 974 -3.71 20.60 12.71
CA ARG A 974 -4.02 21.26 14.02
C ARG A 974 -4.94 20.41 14.89
N GLN A 975 -5.92 19.72 14.31
CA GLN A 975 -6.87 18.90 15.05
C GLN A 975 -6.24 17.61 15.62
N HIS A 976 -5.10 17.17 15.10
CA HIS A 976 -4.52 15.85 15.40
C HIS A 976 -3.08 15.88 15.92
N VAL A 977 -2.47 17.06 15.97
CA VAL A 977 -1.10 17.28 16.44
C VAL A 977 -1.10 18.37 17.51
N ASP A 978 -0.36 18.14 18.58
CA ASP A 978 -0.18 19.10 19.68
C ASP A 978 0.72 20.27 19.22
N ILE A 979 0.10 21.25 18.57
CA ILE A 979 0.78 22.42 18.01
C ILE A 979 1.40 23.29 19.13
N GLU A 980 0.75 23.39 20.27
CA GLU A 980 1.26 24.14 21.41
C GLU A 980 2.57 23.54 21.93
N ARG A 981 2.62 22.20 22.05
CA ARG A 981 3.83 21.50 22.43
C ARG A 981 4.96 21.69 21.41
N ILE A 982 4.64 21.76 20.12
CA ILE A 982 5.64 22.05 19.08
C ILE A 982 6.18 23.47 19.26
N TYR A 983 5.36 24.48 19.54
CA TYR A 983 5.85 25.83 19.82
C TYR A 983 6.75 25.86 21.05
N GLN A 984 6.41 25.16 22.14
CA GLN A 984 7.27 25.03 23.31
C GLN A 984 8.65 24.42 22.97
N ILE A 985 8.66 23.41 22.10
CA ILE A 985 9.92 22.80 21.62
C ILE A 985 10.75 23.84 20.85
N LEU A 986 10.12 24.63 19.95
CA LEU A 986 10.81 25.57 19.09
C LEU A 986 11.24 26.89 19.79
N THR A 987 10.67 27.22 20.94
CA THR A 987 11.08 28.32 21.80
C THR A 987 12.09 27.92 22.87
N HIS A 988 12.28 26.62 23.10
CA HIS A 988 13.08 26.05 24.20
C HIS A 988 12.58 26.48 25.60
N ASP A 989 11.29 26.74 25.75
CA ASP A 989 10.58 27.00 26.99
C ASP A 989 10.10 25.73 27.72
#